data_e9f59b59110c08150f158928d1a678f5
#
_entry.id   e9f59b59110c08150f158928d1a678f5
#
_cell.length_a   1.000
_cell.length_b   1.000
_cell.length_c   1.000
_cell.angle_alpha   90.00
_cell.angle_beta   90.00
_cell.angle_gamma   90.00
#
_symmetry.space_group_name_H-M   'P 1'
#
loop_
_entity.id
_entity.type
_entity.pdbx_description
1 polymer ?
#
loop_
_entity_poly.entity_id
_entity_poly.type
_entity_poly.pdbx_seq_one_letter_code
_entity_poly.pdbx_strand_id
1 'polypeptide(L)'
;MADQLRYDGQTVVVTGAGGGLGKAYATFFASRGANVVVNDLGGSHKGEGQAKSAADDVVSEIRSAGGKAVANYDSVENGDAIIKTAIDNFGRIDVLINNAGILRDVSFKNMKDQDWDLIMKVHVVGAYKCAKAAWPYFRKQKYGRLISTASAAGLFGSFGQCNYSAAKLSQVGFTETLAKEGFKYNILCNVIAPIAASRMTATVMPPEVLDNLKPEWVVPLVACLVHSSNTDETGSIFEVGGGHMAKLRWERAKGALLRADDSFTPGALLKKWSNVSDFSQPEYPSGVANFMELLEQAQKLPANPPEEPIQYNGKVALITGGGAGLGRIYCLQFAKYGAKVVVNDLMDPEPVVQEIQKMGGQATGVKASAEEGEKVIEAAIKAFGRVDIIVNNAGILRDKAFNNMDDKMFQQVLDVHLRGTYKITKAAWPYMLKQKYGRIVNTTSTSGVYGNFGQANYAAAKCGILGFSRALAREGAKYNIYVNTIAPNAGTNMTRTIMPEEMVQAFKPDYVAPIVLALCSDKVPEPATGRLFETGSGWAGETRWQRSGGAQFPVDVKLEPEHVKQQWKKLLNFNDGRADNPSDPSAGTEKIMANMENRSGKKGGSGGDGDYLAKIEQAKNAKADGTDFSYTERDVILYNLGVGAKRTDLPLVFENDDRFMVLPTFGVIPTFNAVAPFSMADIVPNFSPMMLLHGEQYLEIRSFPIPTEATTTSYPKLVEVVDKGNAGLVVTGSTTKDKKSGKELFYNESTVFIRGSGGFGGPKKGGDRGAATRVYKTPQRKPDAVVEEATTEEQAAVYRLS
;
A
#
# COMPACT_ATOMS: atom_id res chain seq x y z
N MET A 1 -23.19 -15.22 -29.19
CA MET A 1 -21.87 -14.97 -28.61
C MET A 1 -21.63 -13.46 -28.73
N ALA A 2 -21.18 -12.77 -27.70
CA ALA A 2 -20.81 -11.36 -27.83
C ALA A 2 -19.66 -11.24 -28.85
N ASP A 3 -19.70 -10.21 -29.72
CA ASP A 3 -18.64 -10.00 -30.72
C ASP A 3 -17.30 -9.82 -30.01
N GLN A 4 -16.30 -10.53 -30.50
CA GLN A 4 -14.95 -10.53 -29.94
C GLN A 4 -14.36 -9.12 -30.02
N LEU A 5 -13.83 -8.61 -28.89
CA LEU A 5 -13.09 -7.34 -28.88
C LEU A 5 -11.78 -7.46 -29.68
N ARG A 6 -11.67 -6.68 -30.74
CA ARG A 6 -10.52 -6.67 -31.66
C ARG A 6 -9.85 -5.32 -31.72
N TYR A 7 -8.57 -5.33 -32.07
CA TYR A 7 -7.72 -4.14 -32.14
C TYR A 7 -7.03 -4.03 -33.50
N ASP A 8 -7.69 -4.51 -34.55
CA ASP A 8 -7.16 -4.52 -35.92
C ASP A 8 -6.75 -3.10 -36.34
N GLY A 9 -5.54 -2.98 -36.89
CA GLY A 9 -4.97 -1.70 -37.33
C GLY A 9 -4.56 -0.73 -36.22
N GLN A 10 -4.79 -1.04 -34.95
CA GLN A 10 -4.29 -0.27 -33.82
C GLN A 10 -2.85 -0.67 -33.47
N THR A 11 -2.08 0.27 -32.95
CA THR A 11 -0.72 0.04 -32.45
C THR A 11 -0.67 0.22 -30.95
N VAL A 12 -0.23 -0.82 -30.25
CA VAL A 12 -0.11 -0.90 -28.80
C VAL A 12 1.37 -0.90 -28.41
N VAL A 13 1.77 0.07 -27.60
CA VAL A 13 3.10 0.12 -26.99
C VAL A 13 3.02 -0.36 -25.55
N VAL A 14 3.81 -1.37 -25.20
CA VAL A 14 3.87 -1.93 -23.83
C VAL A 14 5.29 -1.79 -23.31
N THR A 15 5.47 -1.04 -22.21
CA THR A 15 6.77 -0.93 -21.54
C THR A 15 6.95 -2.03 -20.51
N GLY A 16 8.17 -2.55 -20.36
CA GLY A 16 8.46 -3.69 -19.50
C GLY A 16 7.78 -4.98 -20.00
N ALA A 17 7.80 -5.19 -21.33
CA ALA A 17 7.04 -6.25 -21.99
C ALA A 17 7.83 -7.55 -22.22
N GLY A 18 9.09 -7.66 -21.77
CA GLY A 18 9.91 -8.85 -21.88
C GLY A 18 9.52 -10.00 -20.94
N GLY A 19 8.54 -9.79 -20.05
CA GLY A 19 8.08 -10.84 -19.13
C GLY A 19 6.85 -10.45 -18.33
N GLY A 20 6.34 -11.39 -17.52
CA GLY A 20 5.24 -11.17 -16.60
C GLY A 20 4.02 -10.52 -17.23
N LEU A 21 3.49 -9.49 -16.57
CA LEU A 21 2.27 -8.79 -16.99
C LEU A 21 2.42 -8.09 -18.35
N GLY A 22 3.60 -7.48 -18.60
CA GLY A 22 3.86 -6.81 -19.88
C GLY A 22 3.86 -7.76 -21.06
N LYS A 23 4.47 -8.95 -20.92
CA LYS A 23 4.42 -10.03 -21.93
C LYS A 23 2.98 -10.47 -22.17
N ALA A 24 2.18 -10.67 -21.11
CA ALA A 24 0.79 -11.07 -21.23
C ALA A 24 -0.03 -10.04 -22.03
N TYR A 25 0.16 -8.74 -21.80
CA TYR A 25 -0.46 -7.68 -22.62
C TYR A 25 -0.03 -7.79 -24.09
N ALA A 26 1.29 -7.81 -24.34
CA ALA A 26 1.83 -7.82 -25.70
C ALA A 26 1.28 -9.00 -26.51
N THR A 27 1.32 -10.20 -25.95
CA THR A 27 0.82 -11.43 -26.58
C THR A 27 -0.68 -11.36 -26.82
N PHE A 28 -1.45 -10.89 -25.84
CA PHE A 28 -2.91 -10.77 -25.96
C PHE A 28 -3.30 -9.80 -27.08
N PHE A 29 -2.79 -8.57 -27.06
CA PHE A 29 -3.17 -7.57 -28.08
C PHE A 29 -2.78 -7.99 -29.49
N ALA A 30 -1.60 -8.61 -29.66
CA ALA A 30 -1.18 -9.18 -30.95
C ALA A 30 -2.15 -10.28 -31.42
N SER A 31 -2.60 -11.17 -30.54
CA SER A 31 -3.57 -12.22 -30.85
C SER A 31 -4.95 -11.68 -31.26
N ARG A 32 -5.23 -10.42 -30.84
CA ARG A 32 -6.48 -9.72 -31.17
C ARG A 32 -6.33 -8.72 -32.33
N GLY A 33 -5.24 -8.81 -33.11
CA GLY A 33 -5.01 -8.11 -34.36
C GLY A 33 -4.28 -6.77 -34.25
N ALA A 34 -3.80 -6.38 -33.05
CA ALA A 34 -2.99 -5.19 -32.89
C ALA A 34 -1.57 -5.37 -33.45
N ASN A 35 -0.97 -4.25 -33.87
CA ASN A 35 0.48 -4.12 -34.00
C ASN A 35 1.08 -3.84 -32.62
N VAL A 36 2.16 -4.50 -32.22
CA VAL A 36 2.69 -4.37 -30.87
C VAL A 36 4.14 -3.93 -30.86
N VAL A 37 4.47 -2.91 -30.07
CA VAL A 37 5.86 -2.59 -29.71
C VAL A 37 6.14 -3.19 -28.34
N VAL A 38 7.06 -4.16 -28.31
CA VAL A 38 7.53 -4.82 -27.09
C VAL A 38 8.76 -4.07 -26.61
N ASN A 39 8.59 -3.15 -25.65
CA ASN A 39 9.71 -2.45 -25.04
C ASN A 39 10.16 -3.16 -23.77
N ASP A 40 11.44 -3.50 -23.69
CA ASP A 40 12.08 -3.99 -22.47
C ASP A 40 13.59 -3.71 -22.51
N LEU A 41 14.12 -3.15 -21.42
CA LEU A 41 15.55 -2.90 -21.25
C LEU A 41 16.34 -4.20 -20.99
N GLY A 42 15.63 -5.27 -20.58
CA GLY A 42 16.23 -6.56 -20.22
C GLY A 42 16.94 -6.57 -18.87
N GLY A 43 16.69 -5.58 -18.02
CA GLY A 43 17.23 -5.50 -16.67
C GLY A 43 16.59 -6.50 -15.69
N SER A 44 17.25 -6.72 -14.54
CA SER A 44 16.68 -7.44 -13.42
C SER A 44 15.51 -6.67 -12.78
N HIS A 45 14.73 -7.33 -11.90
CA HIS A 45 13.69 -6.67 -11.12
C HIS A 45 14.22 -5.55 -10.19
N LYS A 46 15.54 -5.49 -9.97
CA LYS A 46 16.21 -4.42 -9.21
C LYS A 46 16.73 -3.28 -10.10
N GLY A 47 16.53 -3.36 -11.42
CA GLY A 47 17.01 -2.36 -12.38
C GLY A 47 18.48 -2.49 -12.73
N GLU A 48 19.03 -3.69 -12.64
CA GLU A 48 20.45 -3.98 -12.95
C GLU A 48 20.58 -4.81 -14.22
N GLY A 49 21.58 -4.51 -15.05
CA GLY A 49 21.86 -5.22 -16.29
C GLY A 49 20.99 -4.79 -17.47
N GLN A 50 21.33 -5.32 -18.66
CA GLN A 50 20.62 -5.13 -19.92
C GLN A 50 20.73 -6.40 -20.76
N ALA A 51 19.62 -6.86 -21.36
CA ALA A 51 19.60 -8.00 -22.25
C ALA A 51 18.51 -7.84 -23.31
N LYS A 52 18.90 -7.76 -24.59
CA LYS A 52 17.95 -7.63 -25.71
C LYS A 52 17.04 -8.85 -25.87
N SER A 53 17.50 -10.02 -25.47
CA SER A 53 16.77 -11.28 -25.60
C SER A 53 15.36 -11.27 -25.02
N ALA A 54 15.13 -10.55 -23.92
CA ALA A 54 13.80 -10.53 -23.27
C ALA A 54 12.71 -9.97 -24.21
N ALA A 55 12.99 -8.89 -24.94
CA ALA A 55 12.04 -8.32 -25.90
C ALA A 55 11.97 -9.18 -27.17
N ASP A 56 13.12 -9.67 -27.66
CA ASP A 56 13.21 -10.49 -28.87
C ASP A 56 12.45 -11.81 -28.73
N ASP A 57 12.53 -12.47 -27.58
CA ASP A 57 11.83 -13.73 -27.30
C ASP A 57 10.30 -13.53 -27.40
N VAL A 58 9.77 -12.45 -26.83
CA VAL A 58 8.34 -12.12 -26.90
C VAL A 58 7.92 -11.77 -28.34
N VAL A 59 8.74 -11.01 -29.07
CA VAL A 59 8.48 -10.68 -30.48
C VAL A 59 8.47 -11.94 -31.33
N SER A 60 9.41 -12.86 -31.13
CA SER A 60 9.50 -14.15 -31.84
C SER A 60 8.25 -15.00 -31.56
N GLU A 61 7.81 -15.09 -30.31
CA GLU A 61 6.60 -15.82 -29.93
C GLU A 61 5.36 -15.24 -30.63
N ILE A 62 5.21 -13.91 -30.60
CA ILE A 62 4.08 -13.23 -31.25
C ILE A 62 4.07 -13.47 -32.76
N ARG A 63 5.22 -13.34 -33.41
CA ARG A 63 5.35 -13.54 -34.86
C ARG A 63 5.09 -15.00 -35.27
N SER A 64 5.59 -15.95 -34.46
CA SER A 64 5.36 -17.40 -34.70
C SER A 64 3.86 -17.74 -34.56
N ALA A 65 3.11 -17.02 -33.76
CA ALA A 65 1.67 -17.13 -33.64
C ALA A 65 0.88 -16.34 -34.72
N GLY A 66 1.58 -15.72 -35.70
CA GLY A 66 0.97 -14.97 -36.81
C GLY A 66 0.64 -13.49 -36.46
N GLY A 67 1.04 -13.01 -35.29
CA GLY A 67 0.86 -11.62 -34.86
C GLY A 67 1.96 -10.70 -35.41
N LYS A 68 1.76 -9.38 -35.22
CA LYS A 68 2.71 -8.34 -35.64
C LYS A 68 3.33 -7.66 -34.43
N ALA A 69 4.66 -7.76 -34.29
CA ALA A 69 5.38 -7.13 -33.21
C ALA A 69 6.79 -6.69 -33.63
N VAL A 70 7.30 -5.66 -32.95
CA VAL A 70 8.68 -5.18 -33.05
C VAL A 70 9.25 -4.97 -31.65
N ALA A 71 10.55 -5.22 -31.48
CA ALA A 71 11.25 -4.99 -30.23
C ALA A 71 11.77 -3.57 -30.13
N ASN A 72 11.81 -3.05 -28.91
CA ASN A 72 12.52 -1.83 -28.55
C ASN A 72 13.26 -2.07 -27.22
N TYR A 73 14.50 -1.60 -27.10
CA TYR A 73 15.41 -1.88 -25.98
C TYR A 73 15.76 -0.63 -25.18
N ASP A 74 15.12 0.50 -25.48
CA ASP A 74 15.38 1.76 -24.76
C ASP A 74 14.84 1.74 -23.34
N SER A 75 15.53 2.47 -22.45
CA SER A 75 14.98 2.82 -21.14
C SER A 75 13.71 3.65 -21.32
N VAL A 76 12.75 3.48 -20.42
CA VAL A 76 11.54 4.31 -20.37
C VAL A 76 11.83 5.80 -20.21
N GLU A 77 13.01 6.16 -19.74
CA GLU A 77 13.50 7.55 -19.71
C GLU A 77 13.69 8.16 -21.11
N ASN A 78 13.83 7.32 -22.14
CA ASN A 78 13.90 7.70 -23.53
C ASN A 78 12.58 7.42 -24.26
N GLY A 79 11.49 8.00 -23.74
CA GLY A 79 10.13 7.79 -24.27
C GLY A 79 10.01 8.11 -25.75
N ASP A 80 10.74 9.13 -26.25
CA ASP A 80 10.73 9.50 -27.67
C ASP A 80 11.20 8.35 -28.57
N ALA A 81 12.27 7.66 -28.21
CA ALA A 81 12.77 6.50 -28.97
C ALA A 81 11.78 5.32 -28.96
N ILE A 82 11.13 5.08 -27.82
CA ILE A 82 10.11 4.03 -27.69
C ILE A 82 8.92 4.34 -28.61
N ILE A 83 8.38 5.53 -28.55
CA ILE A 83 7.22 5.93 -29.37
C ILE A 83 7.59 6.02 -30.86
N LYS A 84 8.80 6.52 -31.15
CA LYS A 84 9.32 6.55 -32.52
C LYS A 84 9.35 5.15 -33.15
N THR A 85 9.66 4.11 -32.38
CA THR A 85 9.61 2.72 -32.87
C THR A 85 8.22 2.34 -33.38
N ALA A 86 7.14 2.78 -32.68
CA ALA A 86 5.76 2.56 -33.13
C ALA A 86 5.46 3.32 -34.42
N ILE A 87 5.89 4.57 -34.50
CA ILE A 87 5.64 5.43 -35.66
C ILE A 87 6.40 4.93 -36.89
N ASP A 88 7.69 4.59 -36.75
CA ASP A 88 8.51 4.14 -37.86
C ASP A 88 8.04 2.79 -38.44
N ASN A 89 7.55 1.87 -37.61
CA ASN A 89 7.13 0.56 -38.06
C ASN A 89 5.66 0.44 -38.43
N PHE A 90 4.79 1.23 -37.80
CA PHE A 90 3.33 1.08 -37.93
C PHE A 90 2.60 2.39 -38.29
N GLY A 91 3.28 3.52 -38.33
CA GLY A 91 2.74 4.82 -38.73
C GLY A 91 1.84 5.49 -37.69
N ARG A 92 1.57 4.85 -36.53
CA ARG A 92 0.64 5.33 -35.51
C ARG A 92 0.92 4.73 -34.14
N ILE A 93 0.34 5.35 -33.12
CA ILE A 93 0.20 4.78 -31.76
C ILE A 93 -1.21 5.03 -31.26
N ASP A 94 -1.90 4.01 -30.74
CA ASP A 94 -3.28 4.10 -30.25
C ASP A 94 -3.37 3.83 -28.76
N VAL A 95 -2.53 2.93 -28.26
CA VAL A 95 -2.53 2.49 -26.85
C VAL A 95 -1.11 2.55 -26.29
N LEU A 96 -0.97 3.18 -25.13
CA LEU A 96 0.26 3.14 -24.33
C LEU A 96 -0.03 2.49 -22.99
N ILE A 97 0.67 1.39 -22.68
CA ILE A 97 0.62 0.71 -21.38
C ILE A 97 1.94 0.96 -20.65
N ASN A 98 1.93 1.90 -19.71
CA ASN A 98 3.03 2.18 -18.80
C ASN A 98 3.07 1.10 -17.71
N ASN A 99 3.80 0.01 -18.00
CA ASN A 99 3.90 -1.16 -17.12
C ASN A 99 5.33 -1.37 -16.56
N ALA A 100 6.35 -0.84 -17.20
CA ALA A 100 7.73 -0.97 -16.74
C ALA A 100 7.91 -0.59 -15.28
N GLY A 101 8.64 -1.38 -14.53
CA GLY A 101 8.85 -1.12 -13.11
C GLY A 101 9.93 -2.00 -12.48
N ILE A 102 10.46 -1.51 -11.38
CA ILE A 102 11.49 -2.15 -10.56
C ILE A 102 11.13 -2.04 -9.08
N LEU A 103 11.78 -2.82 -8.22
CA LEU A 103 11.68 -2.74 -6.76
C LEU A 103 13.05 -2.45 -6.13
N ARG A 104 13.05 -1.59 -5.14
CA ARG A 104 14.17 -1.29 -4.24
C ARG A 104 13.62 -1.20 -2.81
N ASP A 105 13.07 -2.33 -2.35
CA ASP A 105 12.41 -2.43 -1.05
C ASP A 105 13.46 -2.40 0.06
N VAL A 106 13.32 -1.43 0.93
CA VAL A 106 14.19 -1.23 2.08
C VAL A 106 13.49 -0.33 3.10
N SER A 107 13.61 -0.63 4.40
CA SER A 107 13.05 0.24 5.43
C SER A 107 13.54 1.68 5.27
N PHE A 108 12.71 2.65 5.58
CA PHE A 108 13.02 4.06 5.40
C PHE A 108 14.31 4.48 6.12
N LYS A 109 14.58 3.92 7.31
CA LYS A 109 15.85 4.11 8.05
C LYS A 109 17.06 3.79 7.17
N ASN A 110 17.02 2.73 6.39
CA ASN A 110 18.15 2.22 5.60
C ASN A 110 18.12 2.66 4.13
N MET A 111 17.04 3.29 3.66
CA MET A 111 16.87 3.76 2.28
C MET A 111 17.94 4.79 1.93
N LYS A 112 18.60 4.61 0.79
CA LYS A 112 19.57 5.55 0.22
C LYS A 112 18.92 6.41 -0.85
N ASP A 113 19.48 7.58 -1.11
CA ASP A 113 19.00 8.46 -2.19
C ASP A 113 18.96 7.74 -3.54
N GLN A 114 19.95 6.87 -3.81
CA GLN A 114 19.97 6.07 -5.04
C GLN A 114 18.75 5.13 -5.18
N ASP A 115 18.28 4.54 -4.06
CA ASP A 115 17.09 3.67 -4.08
C ASP A 115 15.82 4.49 -4.32
N TRP A 116 15.77 5.70 -3.80
CA TRP A 116 14.68 6.65 -4.04
C TRP A 116 14.70 7.13 -5.50
N ASP A 117 15.82 7.71 -5.94
CA ASP A 117 15.94 8.37 -7.24
C ASP A 117 15.70 7.39 -8.39
N LEU A 118 16.19 6.14 -8.30
CA LEU A 118 15.99 5.14 -9.35
C LEU A 118 14.52 4.71 -9.48
N ILE A 119 13.81 4.55 -8.37
CA ILE A 119 12.37 4.25 -8.37
C ILE A 119 11.57 5.40 -9.00
N MET A 120 11.87 6.65 -8.63
CA MET A 120 11.20 7.82 -9.23
C MET A 120 11.48 7.92 -10.73
N LYS A 121 12.71 7.67 -11.13
CA LYS A 121 13.20 7.73 -12.51
C LYS A 121 12.46 6.74 -13.41
N VAL A 122 12.36 5.49 -12.99
CA VAL A 122 11.69 4.45 -13.79
C VAL A 122 10.17 4.60 -13.79
N HIS A 123 9.57 4.75 -12.60
CA HIS A 123 8.11 4.69 -12.49
C HIS A 123 7.42 6.03 -12.81
N VAL A 124 7.97 7.16 -12.37
CA VAL A 124 7.33 8.48 -12.53
C VAL A 124 7.82 9.17 -13.79
N VAL A 125 9.14 9.39 -13.88
CA VAL A 125 9.73 10.09 -15.02
C VAL A 125 9.58 9.25 -16.30
N GLY A 126 9.79 7.94 -16.24
CA GLY A 126 9.62 7.05 -17.39
C GLY A 126 8.18 7.06 -17.92
N ALA A 127 7.18 6.95 -17.04
CA ALA A 127 5.77 7.04 -17.45
C ALA A 127 5.42 8.41 -18.06
N TYR A 128 5.94 9.49 -17.47
CA TYR A 128 5.83 10.84 -18.02
C TYR A 128 6.44 10.93 -19.41
N LYS A 129 7.68 10.47 -19.61
CA LYS A 129 8.41 10.54 -20.89
C LYS A 129 7.67 9.78 -22.00
N CYS A 130 7.22 8.57 -21.73
CA CYS A 130 6.46 7.78 -22.70
C CYS A 130 5.12 8.45 -23.05
N ALA A 131 4.37 8.91 -22.05
CA ALA A 131 3.11 9.62 -22.26
C ALA A 131 3.31 10.93 -23.03
N LYS A 132 4.35 11.70 -22.69
CA LYS A 132 4.70 12.96 -23.35
C LYS A 132 5.02 12.77 -24.82
N ALA A 133 5.79 11.76 -25.16
CA ALA A 133 6.13 11.42 -26.55
C ALA A 133 4.90 10.95 -27.35
N ALA A 134 3.98 10.19 -26.72
CA ALA A 134 2.75 9.70 -27.37
C ALA A 134 1.68 10.80 -27.55
N TRP A 135 1.64 11.79 -26.67
CA TRP A 135 0.55 12.75 -26.55
C TRP A 135 0.25 13.55 -27.83
N PRO A 136 1.24 14.08 -28.58
CA PRO A 136 1.00 14.78 -29.85
C PRO A 136 0.32 13.90 -30.90
N TYR A 137 0.70 12.62 -30.97
CA TYR A 137 0.09 11.64 -31.89
C TYR A 137 -1.35 11.36 -31.52
N PHE A 138 -1.63 11.09 -30.23
CA PHE A 138 -2.98 10.90 -29.72
C PHE A 138 -3.90 12.09 -30.04
N ARG A 139 -3.41 13.31 -29.82
CA ARG A 139 -4.16 14.53 -30.14
C ARG A 139 -4.43 14.69 -31.64
N LYS A 140 -3.42 14.44 -32.49
CA LYS A 140 -3.56 14.50 -33.93
C LYS A 140 -4.56 13.48 -34.46
N GLN A 141 -4.51 12.27 -33.90
CA GLN A 141 -5.40 11.15 -34.25
C GLN A 141 -6.82 11.34 -33.70
N LYS A 142 -7.02 12.21 -32.69
CA LYS A 142 -8.24 12.32 -31.88
C LYS A 142 -8.64 10.95 -31.29
N TYR A 143 -7.64 10.21 -30.86
CA TYR A 143 -7.76 8.90 -30.21
C TYR A 143 -6.49 8.58 -29.46
N GLY A 144 -6.65 8.12 -28.24
CA GLY A 144 -5.55 7.60 -27.43
C GLY A 144 -6.10 6.84 -26.24
N ARG A 145 -5.39 5.80 -25.81
CA ARG A 145 -5.68 5.03 -24.60
C ARG A 145 -4.40 4.89 -23.80
N LEU A 146 -4.45 5.28 -22.54
CA LEU A 146 -3.29 5.21 -21.66
C LEU A 146 -3.66 4.45 -20.40
N ILE A 147 -2.84 3.45 -20.06
CA ILE A 147 -2.93 2.74 -18.79
C ILE A 147 -1.64 2.97 -17.99
N SER A 148 -1.80 3.42 -16.77
CA SER A 148 -0.72 3.51 -15.79
C SER A 148 -0.86 2.39 -14.76
N THR A 149 0.29 1.79 -14.38
CA THR A 149 0.32 0.68 -13.43
C THR A 149 0.71 1.18 -12.05
N ALA A 150 -0.28 1.36 -11.18
CA ALA A 150 -0.11 1.62 -9.75
C ALA A 150 0.13 0.31 -8.97
N SER A 151 -0.23 0.28 -7.69
CA SER A 151 -0.11 -0.89 -6.82
C SER A 151 -0.91 -0.67 -5.53
N ALA A 152 -1.34 -1.72 -4.86
CA ALA A 152 -1.88 -1.67 -3.51
C ALA A 152 -0.92 -0.96 -2.53
N ALA A 153 0.41 -1.17 -2.70
CA ALA A 153 1.43 -0.45 -1.93
C ALA A 153 1.37 1.08 -2.14
N GLY A 154 1.07 1.54 -3.36
CA GLY A 154 0.84 2.96 -3.64
C GLY A 154 -0.46 3.48 -3.01
N LEU A 155 -1.55 2.75 -3.19
CA LEU A 155 -2.88 3.15 -2.70
C LEU A 155 -2.96 3.22 -1.17
N PHE A 156 -2.36 2.25 -0.48
CA PHE A 156 -2.55 2.08 0.97
C PHE A 156 -1.26 2.26 1.80
N GLY A 157 -0.12 2.40 1.15
CA GLY A 157 1.21 2.44 1.81
C GLY A 157 1.67 1.06 2.26
N SER A 158 2.95 0.75 2.12
CA SER A 158 3.54 -0.53 2.54
C SER A 158 4.85 -0.30 3.29
N PHE A 159 5.07 -1.09 4.34
CA PHE A 159 6.33 -1.07 5.10
C PHE A 159 7.51 -1.43 4.18
N GLY A 160 8.61 -0.69 4.29
CA GLY A 160 9.80 -0.92 3.47
C GLY A 160 9.69 -0.46 2.00
N GLN A 161 8.61 0.22 1.63
CA GLN A 161 8.34 0.66 0.26
C GLN A 161 7.99 2.15 0.15
N CYS A 162 8.61 3.02 0.97
CA CYS A 162 8.31 4.45 0.93
C CYS A 162 8.56 5.08 -0.45
N ASN A 163 9.64 4.69 -1.14
CA ASN A 163 9.95 5.09 -2.52
C ASN A 163 8.91 4.56 -3.51
N TYR A 164 8.64 3.27 -3.47
CA TYR A 164 7.71 2.61 -4.38
C TYR A 164 6.26 3.09 -4.18
N SER A 165 5.81 3.23 -2.93
CA SER A 165 4.48 3.75 -2.61
C SER A 165 4.29 5.19 -3.11
N ALA A 166 5.31 6.04 -2.95
CA ALA A 166 5.31 7.39 -3.50
C ALA A 166 5.20 7.38 -5.03
N ALA A 167 6.05 6.60 -5.71
CA ALA A 167 6.06 6.53 -7.16
C ALA A 167 4.76 5.96 -7.74
N LYS A 168 4.19 4.93 -7.13
CA LYS A 168 2.95 4.31 -7.61
C LYS A 168 1.72 5.18 -7.39
N LEU A 169 1.67 5.95 -6.31
CA LEU A 169 0.58 6.90 -6.13
C LEU A 169 0.78 8.19 -6.97
N SER A 170 2.02 8.58 -7.28
CA SER A 170 2.30 9.65 -8.25
C SER A 170 1.66 9.38 -9.61
N GLN A 171 1.65 8.12 -10.06
CA GLN A 171 1.01 7.74 -11.33
C GLN A 171 -0.51 7.93 -11.30
N VAL A 172 -1.16 7.83 -10.13
CA VAL A 172 -2.60 8.11 -9.99
C VAL A 172 -2.88 9.58 -10.29
N GLY A 173 -2.29 10.51 -9.55
CA GLY A 173 -2.50 11.95 -9.77
C GLY A 173 -2.10 12.42 -11.17
N PHE A 174 -1.01 11.87 -11.71
CA PHE A 174 -0.58 12.10 -13.08
C PHE A 174 -1.67 11.68 -14.09
N THR A 175 -2.16 10.44 -13.97
CA THR A 175 -3.12 9.86 -14.91
C THR A 175 -4.49 10.53 -14.81
N GLU A 176 -4.96 10.88 -13.62
CA GLU A 176 -6.20 11.62 -13.42
C GLU A 176 -6.14 13.01 -14.09
N THR A 177 -5.00 13.68 -14.04
CA THR A 177 -4.80 14.94 -14.75
C THR A 177 -4.81 14.73 -16.27
N LEU A 178 -4.11 13.71 -16.78
CA LEU A 178 -4.13 13.39 -18.21
C LEU A 178 -5.53 13.03 -18.70
N ALA A 179 -6.33 12.35 -17.89
CA ALA A 179 -7.72 12.05 -18.21
C ALA A 179 -8.54 13.33 -18.45
N LYS A 180 -8.39 14.34 -17.59
CA LYS A 180 -9.06 15.64 -17.75
C LYS A 180 -8.60 16.41 -18.98
N GLU A 181 -7.30 16.41 -19.27
CA GLU A 181 -6.73 17.09 -20.43
C GLU A 181 -7.04 16.38 -21.76
N GLY A 182 -7.10 15.04 -21.71
CA GLY A 182 -7.28 14.19 -22.88
C GLY A 182 -8.71 14.03 -23.36
N PHE A 183 -9.68 14.11 -22.45
CA PHE A 183 -11.07 13.74 -22.71
C PHE A 183 -11.66 14.39 -23.97
N LYS A 184 -11.47 15.69 -24.15
CA LYS A 184 -11.94 16.43 -25.34
C LYS A 184 -11.32 15.99 -26.66
N TYR A 185 -10.22 15.22 -26.62
CA TYR A 185 -9.54 14.66 -27.78
C TYR A 185 -9.78 13.15 -27.92
N ASN A 186 -10.74 12.59 -27.17
CA ASN A 186 -10.96 11.14 -27.08
C ASN A 186 -9.69 10.37 -26.63
N ILE A 187 -8.92 11.00 -25.76
CA ILE A 187 -7.79 10.35 -25.08
C ILE A 187 -8.27 9.96 -23.68
N LEU A 188 -8.39 8.66 -23.42
CA LEU A 188 -8.84 8.12 -22.13
C LEU A 188 -7.66 7.51 -21.38
N CYS A 189 -7.52 7.88 -20.12
CA CYS A 189 -6.40 7.49 -19.28
C CYS A 189 -6.92 6.87 -17.99
N ASN A 190 -6.49 5.65 -17.68
CA ASN A 190 -6.93 4.92 -16.47
C ASN A 190 -5.75 4.31 -15.73
N VAL A 191 -5.97 3.96 -14.48
CA VAL A 191 -4.99 3.37 -13.58
C VAL A 191 -5.44 1.98 -13.18
N ILE A 192 -4.51 1.03 -13.18
CA ILE A 192 -4.72 -0.27 -12.57
C ILE A 192 -3.75 -0.46 -11.39
N ALA A 193 -4.23 -1.11 -10.35
CA ALA A 193 -3.43 -1.63 -9.24
C ALA A 193 -3.50 -3.16 -9.27
N PRO A 194 -2.61 -3.81 -10.06
CA PRO A 194 -2.70 -5.25 -10.29
C PRO A 194 -2.04 -6.04 -9.17
N ILE A 195 -2.55 -7.26 -8.95
CA ILE A 195 -1.86 -8.32 -8.23
C ILE A 195 -1.72 -9.50 -9.19
N ALA A 196 -0.48 -9.75 -9.60
CA ALA A 196 -0.15 -10.82 -10.53
C ALA A 196 1.21 -11.44 -10.18
N ALA A 197 1.35 -12.73 -10.47
CA ALA A 197 2.62 -13.42 -10.34
C ALA A 197 3.67 -12.79 -11.26
N SER A 198 4.82 -12.49 -10.72
CA SER A 198 5.95 -11.87 -11.40
C SER A 198 7.23 -12.17 -10.65
N ARG A 199 8.39 -11.89 -11.26
CA ARG A 199 9.68 -11.94 -10.56
C ARG A 199 9.70 -11.07 -9.28
N MET A 200 8.88 -10.02 -9.24
CA MET A 200 8.76 -9.13 -8.08
C MET A 200 7.94 -9.76 -6.95
N THR A 201 6.79 -10.36 -7.25
CA THR A 201 5.91 -10.98 -6.24
C THR A 201 6.44 -12.31 -5.73
N ALA A 202 7.25 -13.02 -6.53
CA ALA A 202 7.90 -14.26 -6.14
C ALA A 202 8.88 -14.12 -4.94
N THR A 203 9.30 -12.92 -4.62
CA THR A 203 10.18 -12.66 -3.47
C THR A 203 9.41 -12.58 -2.14
N VAL A 204 8.07 -12.44 -2.18
CA VAL A 204 7.25 -12.14 -1.00
C VAL A 204 6.03 -13.06 -0.83
N MET A 205 5.73 -13.92 -1.81
CA MET A 205 4.54 -14.79 -1.80
C MET A 205 4.95 -16.27 -1.97
N PRO A 206 4.24 -17.21 -1.29
CA PRO A 206 4.44 -18.64 -1.50
C PRO A 206 4.14 -19.07 -2.94
N PRO A 207 4.82 -20.11 -3.48
CA PRO A 207 4.62 -20.60 -4.84
C PRO A 207 3.17 -20.95 -5.18
N GLU A 208 2.46 -21.59 -4.27
CA GLU A 208 1.06 -22.01 -4.44
C GLU A 208 0.11 -20.81 -4.64
N VAL A 209 0.43 -19.67 -4.03
CA VAL A 209 -0.32 -18.42 -4.22
C VAL A 209 -0.01 -17.82 -5.58
N LEU A 210 1.26 -17.87 -5.99
CA LEU A 210 1.72 -17.32 -7.27
C LEU A 210 1.11 -18.06 -8.47
N ASP A 211 0.95 -19.37 -8.39
CA ASP A 211 0.35 -20.20 -9.45
C ASP A 211 -1.09 -19.79 -9.78
N ASN A 212 -1.79 -19.21 -8.82
CA ASN A 212 -3.16 -18.73 -8.98
C ASN A 212 -3.25 -17.23 -9.35
N LEU A 213 -2.16 -16.47 -9.24
CA LEU A 213 -2.09 -15.05 -9.58
C LEU A 213 -1.53 -14.82 -10.99
N LYS A 214 -1.99 -15.57 -11.97
CA LYS A 214 -1.51 -15.46 -13.36
C LYS A 214 -1.72 -14.03 -13.91
N PRO A 215 -0.73 -13.49 -14.66
CA PRO A 215 -0.86 -12.19 -15.32
C PRO A 215 -2.10 -12.06 -16.22
N GLU A 216 -2.55 -13.18 -16.80
CA GLU A 216 -3.71 -13.27 -17.68
C GLU A 216 -5.03 -12.85 -17.02
N TRP A 217 -5.10 -12.84 -15.67
CA TRP A 217 -6.28 -12.33 -14.95
C TRP A 217 -6.42 -10.80 -15.00
N VAL A 218 -5.35 -10.10 -15.32
CA VAL A 218 -5.33 -8.63 -15.38
C VAL A 218 -5.66 -8.13 -16.78
N VAL A 219 -5.20 -8.84 -17.80
CA VAL A 219 -5.32 -8.46 -19.21
C VAL A 219 -6.74 -8.12 -19.66
N PRO A 220 -7.80 -8.90 -19.30
CA PRO A 220 -9.17 -8.65 -19.78
C PRO A 220 -9.73 -7.28 -19.37
N LEU A 221 -9.41 -6.81 -18.16
CA LEU A 221 -9.82 -5.47 -17.71
C LEU A 221 -9.14 -4.38 -18.54
N VAL A 222 -7.81 -4.49 -18.70
CA VAL A 222 -7.03 -3.52 -19.50
C VAL A 222 -7.55 -3.51 -20.95
N ALA A 223 -7.83 -4.67 -21.52
CA ALA A 223 -8.41 -4.78 -22.85
C ALA A 223 -9.73 -4.01 -22.94
N CYS A 224 -10.67 -4.17 -22.01
CA CYS A 224 -11.91 -3.40 -21.98
C CYS A 224 -11.66 -1.88 -21.89
N LEU A 225 -10.73 -1.45 -21.03
CA LEU A 225 -10.43 -0.03 -20.82
C LEU A 225 -9.83 0.65 -22.07
N VAL A 226 -9.03 -0.08 -22.85
CA VAL A 226 -8.37 0.50 -24.04
C VAL A 226 -9.10 0.26 -25.34
N HIS A 227 -10.15 -0.56 -25.35
CA HIS A 227 -10.95 -0.82 -26.55
C HIS A 227 -11.72 0.43 -27.01
N SER A 228 -11.93 0.56 -28.33
CA SER A 228 -12.66 1.69 -28.92
C SER A 228 -14.11 1.83 -28.43
N SER A 229 -14.72 0.76 -27.93
CA SER A 229 -16.05 0.80 -27.32
C SER A 229 -16.08 1.42 -25.92
N ASN A 230 -14.92 1.66 -25.28
CA ASN A 230 -14.84 2.53 -24.12
C ASN A 230 -14.86 3.99 -24.59
N THR A 231 -15.91 4.73 -24.25
CA THR A 231 -16.13 6.13 -24.68
C THR A 231 -16.06 7.13 -23.52
N ASP A 232 -16.15 6.68 -22.28
CA ASP A 232 -16.37 7.52 -21.09
C ASP A 232 -15.59 7.10 -19.84
N GLU A 233 -15.16 5.86 -19.72
CA GLU A 233 -14.40 5.43 -18.55
C GLU A 233 -12.95 5.95 -18.61
N THR A 234 -12.67 7.00 -17.84
CA THR A 234 -11.39 7.70 -17.80
C THR A 234 -11.14 8.29 -16.40
N GLY A 235 -9.87 8.46 -16.00
CA GLY A 235 -9.52 8.95 -14.67
C GLY A 235 -9.81 7.95 -13.54
N SER A 236 -10.08 6.71 -13.88
CA SER A 236 -10.51 5.68 -12.93
C SER A 236 -9.38 4.79 -12.47
N ILE A 237 -9.53 4.27 -11.26
CA ILE A 237 -8.57 3.39 -10.60
C ILE A 237 -9.24 2.04 -10.37
N PHE A 238 -8.56 0.97 -10.79
CA PHE A 238 -9.06 -0.38 -10.63
C PHE A 238 -8.05 -1.29 -9.92
N GLU A 239 -8.50 -1.99 -8.89
CA GLU A 239 -7.80 -3.18 -8.38
C GLU A 239 -8.17 -4.39 -9.24
N VAL A 240 -7.19 -5.24 -9.56
CA VAL A 240 -7.40 -6.40 -10.42
C VAL A 240 -6.39 -7.52 -10.16
N GLY A 241 -6.87 -8.75 -10.08
CA GLY A 241 -6.04 -9.95 -9.93
C GLY A 241 -6.85 -11.17 -9.53
N GLY A 242 -6.37 -12.39 -9.77
CA GLY A 242 -7.01 -13.63 -9.34
C GLY A 242 -8.50 -13.73 -9.69
N GLY A 243 -8.93 -13.19 -10.83
CA GLY A 243 -10.33 -13.18 -11.26
C GLY A 243 -11.23 -12.17 -10.52
N HIS A 244 -10.70 -11.34 -9.63
CA HIS A 244 -11.43 -10.24 -8.99
C HIS A 244 -11.03 -8.90 -9.59
N MET A 245 -12.03 -8.02 -9.80
CA MET A 245 -11.85 -6.66 -10.33
C MET A 245 -12.79 -5.71 -9.62
N ALA A 246 -12.28 -4.56 -9.14
CA ALA A 246 -13.07 -3.55 -8.45
C ALA A 246 -12.58 -2.14 -8.79
N LYS A 247 -13.51 -1.18 -8.86
CA LYS A 247 -13.21 0.24 -9.01
C LYS A 247 -13.02 0.88 -7.64
N LEU A 248 -12.06 1.81 -7.53
CA LEU A 248 -11.89 2.67 -6.35
C LEU A 248 -12.40 4.08 -6.66
N ARG A 249 -12.89 4.73 -5.61
CA ARG A 249 -13.21 6.16 -5.62
C ARG A 249 -12.83 6.79 -4.30
N TRP A 250 -12.76 8.12 -4.28
CA TRP A 250 -12.62 8.85 -3.04
C TRP A 250 -13.95 8.90 -2.29
N GLU A 251 -13.87 8.76 -0.99
CA GLU A 251 -14.96 8.95 -0.03
C GLU A 251 -14.50 9.99 0.98
N ARG A 252 -15.26 11.09 1.11
CA ARG A 252 -14.96 12.20 1.99
C ARG A 252 -15.96 12.26 3.13
N ALA A 253 -15.46 12.39 4.36
CA ALA A 253 -16.28 12.59 5.53
C ALA A 253 -17.06 13.91 5.43
N LYS A 254 -18.20 13.98 6.11
CA LYS A 254 -18.94 15.24 6.25
C LYS A 254 -18.05 16.36 6.80
N GLY A 255 -17.12 15.99 7.68
CA GLY A 255 -16.15 16.90 8.27
C GLY A 255 -16.73 17.78 9.40
N ALA A 256 -15.83 18.45 10.09
CA ALA A 256 -16.16 19.42 11.11
C ALA A 256 -16.16 20.83 10.52
N LEU A 257 -17.29 21.53 10.61
CA LEU A 257 -17.41 22.94 10.25
C LEU A 257 -17.52 23.77 11.52
N LEU A 258 -16.63 24.73 11.66
CA LEU A 258 -16.53 25.68 12.78
C LEU A 258 -16.61 27.12 12.24
N ARG A 259 -16.92 28.08 13.11
CA ARG A 259 -16.94 29.50 12.75
C ARG A 259 -15.54 29.92 12.26
N ALA A 260 -15.46 30.49 11.05
CA ALA A 260 -14.23 30.96 10.43
C ALA A 260 -13.87 32.37 10.92
N ASP A 261 -13.32 32.45 12.10
CA ASP A 261 -12.80 33.69 12.74
C ASP A 261 -11.63 33.32 13.69
N ASP A 262 -11.19 34.25 14.52
CA ASP A 262 -10.06 34.05 15.42
C ASP A 262 -10.33 32.98 16.52
N SER A 263 -11.59 32.57 16.72
CA SER A 263 -11.97 31.46 17.61
C SER A 263 -11.78 30.09 16.97
N PHE A 264 -11.44 30.00 15.67
CA PHE A 264 -11.11 28.73 15.01
C PHE A 264 -9.71 28.30 15.39
N THR A 265 -9.59 27.66 16.54
CA THR A 265 -8.34 27.22 17.15
C THR A 265 -8.16 25.70 17.04
N PRO A 266 -6.94 25.18 17.21
CA PRO A 266 -6.70 23.74 17.29
C PRO A 266 -7.53 23.06 18.39
N GLY A 267 -7.70 23.70 19.56
CA GLY A 267 -8.50 23.19 20.67
C GLY A 267 -9.99 23.12 20.35
N ALA A 268 -10.53 24.16 19.68
CA ALA A 268 -11.91 24.14 19.22
C ALA A 268 -12.17 23.01 18.22
N LEU A 269 -11.22 22.76 17.29
CA LEU A 269 -11.31 21.65 16.35
C LEU A 269 -11.24 20.29 17.06
N LEU A 270 -10.35 20.12 18.06
CA LEU A 270 -10.26 18.87 18.83
C LEU A 270 -11.56 18.52 19.55
N LYS A 271 -12.33 19.47 20.03
CA LYS A 271 -13.68 19.24 20.60
C LYS A 271 -14.68 18.69 19.57
N LYS A 272 -14.44 18.92 18.28
CA LYS A 272 -15.25 18.44 17.16
C LYS A 272 -14.55 17.33 16.37
N TRP A 273 -13.49 16.71 16.93
CA TRP A 273 -12.66 15.75 16.22
C TRP A 273 -13.45 14.57 15.65
N SER A 274 -14.45 14.06 16.37
CA SER A 274 -15.31 12.98 15.89
C SER A 274 -16.03 13.32 14.59
N ASN A 275 -16.31 14.60 14.33
CA ASN A 275 -16.94 15.05 13.09
C ASN A 275 -15.95 15.08 11.92
N VAL A 276 -14.64 15.29 12.18
CA VAL A 276 -13.60 15.33 11.12
C VAL A 276 -13.56 14.02 10.34
N SER A 277 -13.78 12.90 11.02
CA SER A 277 -13.78 11.55 10.44
C SER A 277 -15.16 10.88 10.48
N ASP A 278 -16.24 11.67 10.43
CA ASP A 278 -17.61 11.16 10.38
C ASP A 278 -18.01 10.77 8.97
N PHE A 279 -18.02 9.46 8.72
CA PHE A 279 -18.46 8.85 7.46
C PHE A 279 -19.90 8.32 7.51
N SER A 280 -20.73 8.75 8.45
CA SER A 280 -22.15 8.35 8.51
C SER A 280 -22.97 8.85 7.31
N GLN A 281 -22.59 10.00 6.76
CA GLN A 281 -23.15 10.59 5.54
C GLN A 281 -21.99 11.08 4.64
N PRO A 282 -21.26 10.17 3.99
CA PRO A 282 -20.07 10.54 3.24
C PRO A 282 -20.45 11.16 1.88
N GLU A 283 -19.53 11.96 1.36
CA GLU A 283 -19.54 12.42 -0.03
C GLU A 283 -18.62 11.58 -0.90
N TYR A 284 -18.90 11.56 -2.21
CA TYR A 284 -18.08 10.84 -3.19
C TYR A 284 -17.55 11.82 -4.26
N PRO A 285 -16.54 12.63 -3.89
CA PRO A 285 -16.11 13.74 -4.71
C PRO A 285 -15.34 13.30 -5.95
N SER A 286 -15.54 14.00 -7.06
CA SER A 286 -14.69 13.99 -8.24
C SER A 286 -13.83 15.25 -8.36
N GLY A 287 -13.86 16.10 -7.34
CA GLY A 287 -13.17 17.38 -7.31
C GLY A 287 -13.16 18.02 -5.92
N VAL A 288 -12.59 19.20 -5.86
CA VAL A 288 -12.44 20.01 -4.65
C VAL A 288 -13.79 20.36 -4.02
N ALA A 289 -13.86 20.44 -2.69
CA ALA A 289 -15.03 20.92 -1.97
C ALA A 289 -15.37 22.38 -2.34
N ASN A 290 -16.65 22.75 -2.22
CA ASN A 290 -17.06 24.15 -2.40
C ASN A 290 -16.67 24.99 -1.19
N PHE A 291 -15.41 25.42 -1.14
CA PHE A 291 -14.86 26.18 -0.02
C PHE A 291 -15.48 27.58 0.14
N MET A 292 -16.08 28.16 -0.91
CA MET A 292 -16.85 29.41 -0.77
C MET A 292 -18.12 29.17 0.02
N GLU A 293 -18.89 28.15 -0.33
CA GLU A 293 -20.11 27.78 0.38
C GLU A 293 -19.81 27.37 1.83
N LEU A 294 -18.75 26.61 2.05
CA LEU A 294 -18.28 26.25 3.39
C LEU A 294 -17.93 27.49 4.20
N LEU A 295 -17.26 28.49 3.60
CA LEU A 295 -16.93 29.74 4.27
C LEU A 295 -18.19 30.53 4.67
N GLU A 296 -19.15 30.68 3.75
CA GLU A 296 -20.41 31.34 4.04
C GLU A 296 -21.21 30.66 5.16
N GLN A 297 -21.22 29.33 5.17
CA GLN A 297 -21.84 28.56 6.25
C GLN A 297 -21.08 28.75 7.57
N ALA A 298 -19.74 28.66 7.53
CA ALA A 298 -18.90 28.83 8.71
C ALA A 298 -19.07 30.21 9.37
N GLN A 299 -19.20 31.27 8.58
CA GLN A 299 -19.39 32.64 9.08
C GLN A 299 -20.72 32.83 9.78
N LYS A 300 -21.75 32.03 9.48
CA LYS A 300 -23.08 32.08 10.11
C LYS A 300 -23.17 31.28 11.43
N LEU A 301 -22.16 30.47 11.75
CA LEU A 301 -22.15 29.66 12.96
C LEU A 301 -21.99 30.54 14.22
N PRO A 302 -22.47 30.06 15.39
CA PRO A 302 -22.15 30.70 16.66
C PRO A 302 -20.64 30.63 16.93
N ALA A 303 -20.19 31.44 17.94
CA ALA A 303 -18.81 31.40 18.39
C ALA A 303 -18.34 29.97 18.70
N ASN A 304 -17.10 29.64 18.32
CA ASN A 304 -16.53 28.33 18.61
C ASN A 304 -16.40 28.10 20.13
N PRO A 305 -16.46 26.83 20.59
CA PRO A 305 -16.33 26.51 21.99
C PRO A 305 -14.96 26.98 22.53
N PRO A 306 -14.89 27.32 23.85
CA PRO A 306 -13.63 27.71 24.48
C PRO A 306 -12.53 26.69 24.23
N GLU A 307 -11.31 27.21 24.06
CA GLU A 307 -10.13 26.41 23.69
C GLU A 307 -9.72 25.42 24.78
N GLU A 308 -9.49 24.16 24.42
CA GLU A 308 -8.71 23.23 25.23
C GLU A 308 -7.21 23.58 25.07
N PRO A 309 -6.46 23.77 26.16
CA PRO A 309 -5.06 24.17 26.08
C PRO A 309 -4.22 23.16 25.32
N ILE A 310 -3.71 23.56 24.15
CA ILE A 310 -2.66 22.84 23.44
C ILE A 310 -1.34 23.51 23.76
N GLN A 311 -0.32 22.74 24.10
CA GLN A 311 1.00 23.26 24.41
C GLN A 311 2.07 22.39 23.75
N TYR A 312 3.06 23.07 23.16
CA TYR A 312 4.25 22.43 22.56
C TYR A 312 5.52 22.78 23.32
N ASN A 313 5.41 23.08 24.60
CA ASN A 313 6.56 23.42 25.44
C ASN A 313 7.63 22.35 25.38
N GLY A 314 8.88 22.75 25.09
CA GLY A 314 10.00 21.83 24.93
C GLY A 314 10.05 21.07 23.59
N LYS A 315 9.07 21.26 22.70
CA LYS A 315 9.07 20.69 21.35
C LYS A 315 9.70 21.66 20.35
N VAL A 316 10.30 21.10 19.31
CA VAL A 316 10.88 21.84 18.18
C VAL A 316 10.09 21.51 16.93
N ALA A 317 9.52 22.53 16.29
CA ALA A 317 8.76 22.44 15.05
C ALA A 317 9.58 23.04 13.90
N LEU A 318 9.81 22.24 12.86
CA LEU A 318 10.47 22.65 11.63
C LEU A 318 9.41 22.77 10.52
N ILE A 319 9.37 23.94 9.87
CA ILE A 319 8.44 24.23 8.78
C ILE A 319 9.23 24.59 7.53
N THR A 320 9.02 23.83 6.44
CA THR A 320 9.59 24.19 5.13
C THR A 320 8.68 25.14 4.37
N GLY A 321 9.26 26.07 3.60
CA GLY A 321 8.51 27.18 3.00
C GLY A 321 7.89 28.08 4.07
N GLY A 322 8.59 28.25 5.21
CA GLY A 322 8.12 28.98 6.38
C GLY A 322 8.16 30.50 6.26
N GLY A 323 8.76 31.03 5.20
CA GLY A 323 8.94 32.49 5.03
C GLY A 323 7.69 33.24 4.56
N ALA A 324 6.66 32.54 4.06
CA ALA A 324 5.45 33.16 3.56
C ALA A 324 4.22 32.27 3.61
N GLY A 325 3.05 32.82 3.32
CA GLY A 325 1.78 32.09 3.12
C GLY A 325 1.43 31.14 4.28
N LEU A 326 1.03 29.91 3.94
CA LEU A 326 0.69 28.87 4.93
C LEU A 326 1.85 28.59 5.89
N GLY A 327 3.09 28.45 5.36
CA GLY A 327 4.26 28.13 6.18
C GLY A 327 4.53 29.18 7.26
N ARG A 328 4.41 30.47 6.92
CA ARG A 328 4.54 31.56 7.89
C ARG A 328 3.47 31.44 9.00
N ILE A 329 2.21 31.20 8.64
CA ILE A 329 1.15 31.05 9.62
C ILE A 329 1.42 29.85 10.53
N TYR A 330 1.89 28.72 10.01
CA TYR A 330 2.26 27.58 10.85
C TYR A 330 3.37 27.93 11.82
N CYS A 331 4.43 28.65 11.38
CA CYS A 331 5.52 29.09 12.24
C CYS A 331 4.99 29.95 13.40
N LEU A 332 4.16 30.93 13.11
CA LEU A 332 3.58 31.83 14.14
C LEU A 332 2.67 31.07 15.12
N GLN A 333 1.83 30.17 14.60
CA GLN A 333 0.91 29.41 15.45
C GLN A 333 1.66 28.41 16.36
N PHE A 334 2.65 27.68 15.85
CA PHE A 334 3.47 26.81 16.70
C PHE A 334 4.21 27.60 17.79
N ALA A 335 4.76 28.78 17.45
CA ALA A 335 5.39 29.66 18.44
C ALA A 335 4.39 30.17 19.49
N LYS A 336 3.19 30.59 19.09
CA LYS A 336 2.08 30.98 19.98
C LYS A 336 1.76 29.92 21.02
N TYR A 337 1.81 28.65 20.62
CA TYR A 337 1.54 27.50 21.50
C TYR A 337 2.79 26.93 22.16
N GLY A 338 3.92 27.67 22.19
CA GLY A 338 5.11 27.37 23.00
C GLY A 338 6.16 26.49 22.35
N ALA A 339 6.04 26.17 21.05
CA ALA A 339 7.10 25.47 20.33
C ALA A 339 8.32 26.38 20.06
N LYS A 340 9.50 25.79 20.00
CA LYS A 340 10.67 26.39 19.35
C LYS A 340 10.55 26.14 17.86
N VAL A 341 10.76 27.17 17.03
CA VAL A 341 10.45 27.08 15.60
C VAL A 341 11.70 27.19 14.74
N VAL A 342 11.85 26.29 13.78
CA VAL A 342 12.86 26.36 12.72
C VAL A 342 12.14 26.77 11.44
N VAL A 343 12.41 27.98 10.97
CA VAL A 343 11.84 28.57 9.76
C VAL A 343 12.77 28.26 8.60
N ASN A 344 12.43 27.29 7.77
CA ASN A 344 13.19 26.99 6.55
C ASN A 344 12.50 27.60 5.33
N ASP A 345 13.25 28.31 4.53
CA ASP A 345 12.80 28.80 3.22
C ASP A 345 14.00 28.95 2.26
N LEU A 346 13.73 28.91 0.96
CA LEU A 346 14.71 29.24 -0.07
C LEU A 346 15.00 30.76 -0.11
N MET A 347 13.98 31.55 0.21
CA MET A 347 14.10 33.01 0.42
C MET A 347 14.57 33.27 1.85
N ASP A 348 14.70 34.56 2.20
CA ASP A 348 15.14 34.97 3.54
C ASP A 348 14.07 34.62 4.62
N PRO A 349 14.36 33.71 5.57
CA PRO A 349 13.42 33.38 6.65
C PRO A 349 13.42 34.38 7.82
N GLU A 350 14.39 35.30 7.85
CA GLU A 350 14.63 36.18 8.99
C GLU A 350 13.44 37.07 9.38
N PRO A 351 12.64 37.64 8.46
CA PRO A 351 11.45 38.39 8.84
C PRO A 351 10.49 37.63 9.72
N VAL A 352 10.26 36.33 9.44
CA VAL A 352 9.35 35.48 10.25
C VAL A 352 10.00 35.11 11.60
N VAL A 353 11.32 34.92 11.63
CA VAL A 353 12.07 34.69 12.88
C VAL A 353 11.91 35.88 13.82
N GLN A 354 12.10 37.11 13.32
CA GLN A 354 11.94 38.33 14.08
C GLN A 354 10.49 38.55 14.57
N GLU A 355 9.52 38.17 13.74
CA GLU A 355 8.11 38.25 14.13
C GLU A 355 7.81 37.32 15.32
N ILE A 356 8.32 36.08 15.28
CA ILE A 356 8.20 35.11 16.39
C ILE A 356 8.88 35.64 17.67
N GLN A 357 10.08 36.20 17.52
CA GLN A 357 10.84 36.76 18.65
C GLN A 357 10.11 37.96 19.30
N LYS A 358 9.48 38.81 18.49
CA LYS A 358 8.65 39.94 19.00
C LYS A 358 7.42 39.44 19.74
N MET A 359 6.91 38.24 19.43
CA MET A 359 5.82 37.60 20.19
C MET A 359 6.30 36.91 21.48
N GLY A 360 7.61 36.96 21.79
CA GLY A 360 8.23 36.26 22.91
C GLY A 360 8.57 34.79 22.66
N GLY A 361 8.43 34.29 21.42
CA GLY A 361 8.79 32.94 21.02
C GLY A 361 10.27 32.77 20.71
N GLN A 362 10.70 31.52 20.51
CA GLN A 362 12.06 31.17 20.10
C GLN A 362 12.04 30.62 18.68
N ALA A 363 12.87 31.20 17.82
CA ALA A 363 13.00 30.75 16.44
C ALA A 363 14.40 30.90 15.90
N THR A 364 14.73 30.08 14.90
CA THR A 364 15.93 30.20 14.05
C THR A 364 15.56 30.06 12.58
N GLY A 365 16.26 30.78 11.71
CA GLY A 365 16.05 30.74 10.27
C GLY A 365 17.08 29.84 9.58
N VAL A 366 16.66 29.15 8.54
CA VAL A 366 17.53 28.34 7.68
C VAL A 366 17.22 28.64 6.23
N LYS A 367 18.09 29.42 5.57
CA LYS A 367 18.00 29.71 4.14
C LYS A 367 18.60 28.53 3.35
N ALA A 368 17.77 27.62 2.88
CA ALA A 368 18.15 26.43 2.12
C ALA A 368 16.96 25.87 1.35
N SER A 369 17.23 25.14 0.26
CA SER A 369 16.22 24.32 -0.41
C SER A 369 15.78 23.18 0.50
N ALA A 370 14.51 22.76 0.42
CA ALA A 370 14.02 21.56 1.08
C ALA A 370 14.77 20.29 0.63
N GLU A 371 15.39 20.28 -0.55
CA GLU A 371 16.24 19.20 -1.03
C GLU A 371 17.57 19.06 -0.26
N GLU A 372 18.00 20.12 0.44
CA GLU A 372 19.18 20.12 1.33
C GLU A 372 18.79 19.65 2.76
N GLY A 373 18.04 18.56 2.87
CA GLY A 373 17.44 18.10 4.12
C GLY A 373 18.43 17.98 5.28
N GLU A 374 19.62 17.45 5.05
CA GLU A 374 20.67 17.32 6.09
C GLU A 374 21.05 18.68 6.67
N LYS A 375 21.30 19.67 5.82
CA LYS A 375 21.64 21.05 6.22
C LYS A 375 20.53 21.69 7.07
N VAL A 376 19.27 21.46 6.65
CA VAL A 376 18.10 22.02 7.37
C VAL A 376 17.94 21.37 8.75
N ILE A 377 18.08 20.05 8.84
CA ILE A 377 17.95 19.33 10.11
C ILE A 377 19.15 19.60 11.03
N GLU A 378 20.37 19.66 10.50
CA GLU A 378 21.56 20.02 11.30
C GLU A 378 21.41 21.39 11.95
N ALA A 379 20.82 22.37 11.25
CA ALA A 379 20.54 23.67 11.83
C ALA A 379 19.53 23.59 12.99
N ALA A 380 18.49 22.77 12.88
CA ALA A 380 17.52 22.53 13.96
C ALA A 380 18.20 21.89 15.18
N ILE A 381 19.03 20.88 14.95
CA ILE A 381 19.76 20.19 16.02
C ILE A 381 20.79 21.13 16.68
N LYS A 382 21.52 21.93 15.91
CA LYS A 382 22.48 22.91 16.42
C LYS A 382 21.80 23.98 17.29
N ALA A 383 20.62 24.48 16.87
CA ALA A 383 19.90 25.53 17.58
C ALA A 383 19.19 25.03 18.84
N PHE A 384 18.57 23.84 18.78
CA PHE A 384 17.63 23.39 19.81
C PHE A 384 17.84 21.96 20.32
N GLY A 385 18.81 21.21 19.77
CA GLY A 385 19.18 19.86 20.20
C GLY A 385 18.23 18.73 19.78
N ARG A 386 17.11 19.05 19.11
CA ARG A 386 16.07 18.09 18.75
C ARG A 386 15.21 18.57 17.59
N VAL A 387 14.41 17.64 17.02
CA VAL A 387 13.32 17.93 16.09
C VAL A 387 12.15 16.99 16.38
N ASP A 388 10.99 17.55 16.71
CA ASP A 388 9.80 16.80 17.12
C ASP A 388 8.69 16.83 16.10
N ILE A 389 8.54 17.98 15.44
CA ILE A 389 7.46 18.24 14.50
C ILE A 389 8.07 18.71 13.18
N ILE A 390 7.56 18.15 12.08
CA ILE A 390 7.90 18.57 10.73
C ILE A 390 6.63 18.90 9.99
N VAL A 391 6.59 20.09 9.38
CA VAL A 391 5.55 20.45 8.41
C VAL A 391 6.24 20.63 7.05
N ASN A 392 6.13 19.64 6.18
CA ASN A 392 6.62 19.71 4.80
C ASN A 392 5.60 20.47 3.95
N ASN A 393 5.85 21.78 3.79
CA ASN A 393 4.94 22.71 3.14
C ASN A 393 5.56 23.39 1.91
N ALA A 394 6.89 23.43 1.78
CA ALA A 394 7.58 24.06 0.65
C ALA A 394 7.05 23.56 -0.71
N GLY A 395 6.89 24.48 -1.65
CA GLY A 395 6.36 24.13 -2.96
C GLY A 395 6.45 25.24 -3.99
N ILE A 396 6.35 24.85 -5.24
CA ILE A 396 6.34 25.72 -6.42
C ILE A 396 5.25 25.30 -7.41
N LEU A 397 4.83 26.20 -8.26
CA LEU A 397 3.99 25.89 -9.43
C LEU A 397 4.76 26.07 -10.74
N ARG A 398 4.56 25.15 -11.67
CA ARG A 398 5.03 25.22 -13.05
C ARG A 398 3.91 24.68 -13.94
N ASP A 399 2.76 25.34 -13.86
CA ASP A 399 1.52 24.92 -14.52
C ASP A 399 1.62 25.13 -16.02
N LYS A 400 1.31 24.08 -16.77
CA LYS A 400 1.28 24.09 -18.21
C LYS A 400 0.44 22.93 -18.72
N ALA A 401 -0.42 23.16 -19.70
CA ALA A 401 -1.11 22.06 -20.35
C ALA A 401 -0.10 20.98 -20.78
N PHE A 402 -0.42 19.71 -20.58
CA PHE A 402 0.52 18.60 -20.73
C PHE A 402 1.24 18.59 -22.09
N ASN A 403 0.52 18.96 -23.16
CA ASN A 403 1.14 19.09 -24.50
C ASN A 403 2.32 20.07 -24.54
N ASN A 404 2.32 21.09 -23.71
CA ASN A 404 3.30 22.17 -23.70
C ASN A 404 4.23 22.13 -22.47
N MET A 405 4.03 21.21 -21.56
CA MET A 405 4.89 20.99 -20.40
C MET A 405 6.22 20.40 -20.88
N ASP A 406 7.34 20.93 -20.41
CA ASP A 406 8.68 20.38 -20.69
C ASP A 406 9.23 19.58 -19.50
N ASP A 407 10.34 18.88 -19.77
CA ASP A 407 10.98 18.02 -18.78
C ASP A 407 11.48 18.78 -17.55
N LYS A 408 11.96 20.01 -17.75
CA LYS A 408 12.45 20.86 -16.66
C LYS A 408 11.32 21.26 -15.73
N MET A 409 10.15 21.64 -16.29
CA MET A 409 8.95 21.95 -15.50
C MET A 409 8.48 20.75 -14.72
N PHE A 410 8.52 19.57 -15.32
CA PHE A 410 8.12 18.33 -14.66
C PHE A 410 9.07 17.98 -13.50
N GLN A 411 10.37 17.96 -13.78
CA GLN A 411 11.40 17.58 -12.81
C GLN A 411 11.48 18.57 -11.65
N GLN A 412 11.48 19.88 -11.88
CA GLN A 412 11.56 20.89 -10.83
C GLN A 412 10.44 20.75 -9.80
N VAL A 413 9.22 20.44 -10.24
CA VAL A 413 8.09 20.26 -9.34
C VAL A 413 8.24 18.97 -8.51
N LEU A 414 8.70 17.87 -9.11
CA LEU A 414 9.02 16.64 -8.37
C LEU A 414 10.12 16.87 -7.33
N ASP A 415 11.18 17.58 -7.72
CA ASP A 415 12.35 17.80 -6.85
C ASP A 415 11.97 18.61 -5.61
N VAL A 416 11.30 19.74 -5.78
CA VAL A 416 10.92 20.59 -4.65
C VAL A 416 9.88 19.92 -3.75
N HIS A 417 8.80 19.38 -4.34
CA HIS A 417 7.68 18.87 -3.56
C HIS A 417 7.93 17.46 -2.99
N LEU A 418 8.22 16.50 -3.86
CA LEU A 418 8.29 15.10 -3.46
C LEU A 418 9.68 14.74 -2.93
N ARG A 419 10.73 15.08 -3.67
CA ARG A 419 12.11 14.83 -3.23
C ARG A 419 12.48 15.67 -2.02
N GLY A 420 12.06 16.95 -1.97
CA GLY A 420 12.26 17.82 -0.80
C GLY A 420 11.58 17.25 0.46
N THR A 421 10.33 16.81 0.37
CA THR A 421 9.63 16.11 1.48
C THR A 421 10.39 14.86 1.93
N TYR A 422 10.88 14.05 0.98
CA TYR A 422 11.71 12.88 1.28
C TYR A 422 13.00 13.27 2.00
N LYS A 423 13.77 14.26 1.49
CA LYS A 423 15.08 14.66 2.04
C LYS A 423 14.98 15.22 3.46
N ILE A 424 14.04 16.12 3.72
CA ILE A 424 13.80 16.67 5.08
C ILE A 424 13.45 15.54 6.05
N THR A 425 12.49 14.69 5.65
CA THR A 425 12.02 13.60 6.51
C THR A 425 13.11 12.56 6.77
N LYS A 426 13.90 12.23 5.74
CA LYS A 426 15.00 11.27 5.82
C LYS A 426 16.09 11.74 6.79
N ALA A 427 16.47 13.01 6.73
CA ALA A 427 17.47 13.60 7.62
C ALA A 427 16.98 13.65 9.08
N ALA A 428 15.69 13.87 9.31
CA ALA A 428 15.10 13.91 10.66
C ALA A 428 14.86 12.52 11.27
N TRP A 429 14.67 11.51 10.43
CA TRP A 429 14.19 10.19 10.86
C TRP A 429 15.04 9.54 11.96
N PRO A 430 16.40 9.55 11.91
CA PRO A 430 17.23 8.98 12.97
C PRO A 430 17.02 9.65 14.34
N TYR A 431 16.81 10.97 14.35
CA TYR A 431 16.56 11.73 15.59
C TYR A 431 15.20 11.38 16.17
N MET A 432 14.15 11.31 15.35
CA MET A 432 12.80 10.93 15.78
C MET A 432 12.75 9.48 16.29
N LEU A 433 13.46 8.54 15.63
CA LEU A 433 13.60 7.16 16.11
C LEU A 433 14.25 7.10 17.50
N LYS A 434 15.35 7.84 17.69
CA LYS A 434 16.05 7.92 18.99
C LYS A 434 15.17 8.55 20.07
N GLN A 435 14.42 9.58 19.72
CA GLN A 435 13.49 10.27 20.62
C GLN A 435 12.24 9.44 20.96
N LYS A 436 11.91 8.42 20.15
CA LYS A 436 10.63 7.69 20.17
C LYS A 436 9.43 8.66 20.12
N TYR A 437 9.57 9.68 19.30
CA TYR A 437 8.56 10.70 19.09
C TYR A 437 8.79 11.43 17.77
N GLY A 438 7.71 11.64 17.02
CA GLY A 438 7.69 12.47 15.83
C GLY A 438 6.25 12.77 15.40
N ARG A 439 6.02 13.98 14.88
CA ARG A 439 4.77 14.39 14.26
C ARG A 439 5.11 15.02 12.92
N ILE A 440 4.62 14.41 11.85
CA ILE A 440 4.94 14.85 10.49
C ILE A 440 3.63 15.14 9.77
N VAL A 441 3.49 16.37 9.28
CA VAL A 441 2.37 16.76 8.41
C VAL A 441 2.95 17.13 7.04
N ASN A 442 2.53 16.37 6.04
CA ASN A 442 2.92 16.58 4.66
C ASN A 442 1.81 17.27 3.88
N THR A 443 2.17 18.24 3.05
CA THR A 443 1.21 19.02 2.28
C THR A 443 1.04 18.42 0.88
N THR A 444 -0.09 17.76 0.65
CA THR A 444 -0.58 17.41 -0.69
C THR A 444 -1.41 18.56 -1.26
N SER A 445 -2.33 18.25 -2.14
CA SER A 445 -3.27 19.21 -2.75
C SER A 445 -4.49 18.46 -3.27
N THR A 446 -5.62 19.12 -3.35
CA THR A 446 -6.79 18.63 -4.07
C THR A 446 -6.48 18.35 -5.55
N SER A 447 -5.53 19.08 -6.15
CA SER A 447 -5.01 18.76 -7.50
C SER A 447 -4.28 17.43 -7.54
N GLY A 448 -3.59 17.03 -6.46
CA GLY A 448 -2.98 15.71 -6.33
C GLY A 448 -3.99 14.60 -6.10
N VAL A 449 -5.07 14.90 -5.37
CA VAL A 449 -6.13 13.94 -5.04
C VAL A 449 -7.08 13.70 -6.20
N TYR A 450 -7.47 14.75 -6.95
CA TYR A 450 -8.51 14.68 -7.98
C TYR A 450 -8.01 14.96 -9.40
N GLY A 451 -6.70 15.22 -9.57
CA GLY A 451 -6.15 15.72 -10.83
C GLY A 451 -6.63 17.14 -11.14
N ASN A 452 -5.84 17.90 -11.89
CA ASN A 452 -6.23 19.24 -12.35
C ASN A 452 -5.60 19.58 -13.70
N PHE A 453 -6.38 20.22 -14.59
CA PHE A 453 -5.90 20.62 -15.92
C PHE A 453 -4.66 21.51 -15.80
N GLY A 454 -3.62 21.22 -16.58
CA GLY A 454 -2.38 21.99 -16.61
C GLY A 454 -1.41 21.68 -15.46
N GLN A 455 -1.69 20.71 -14.61
CA GLN A 455 -0.91 20.40 -13.42
C GLN A 455 -0.44 18.93 -13.36
N ALA A 456 -0.11 18.31 -14.49
CA ALA A 456 0.35 16.92 -14.52
C ALA A 456 1.59 16.67 -13.65
N ASN A 457 2.56 17.60 -13.64
CA ASN A 457 3.72 17.58 -12.75
C ASN A 457 3.34 17.75 -11.28
N TYR A 458 2.50 18.73 -10.98
CA TYR A 458 2.08 19.05 -9.62
C TYR A 458 1.20 17.95 -9.02
N ALA A 459 0.25 17.43 -9.80
CA ALA A 459 -0.62 16.33 -9.38
C ALA A 459 0.20 15.05 -9.11
N ALA A 460 1.17 14.71 -9.97
CA ALA A 460 2.09 13.60 -9.74
C ALA A 460 2.86 13.77 -8.42
N ALA A 461 3.48 14.93 -8.20
CA ALA A 461 4.26 15.19 -7.00
C ALA A 461 3.40 15.14 -5.73
N LYS A 462 2.23 15.81 -5.75
CA LYS A 462 1.36 15.92 -4.57
C LYS A 462 0.66 14.62 -4.22
N CYS A 463 0.25 13.83 -5.22
CA CYS A 463 -0.27 12.48 -4.99
C CYS A 463 0.84 11.53 -4.49
N GLY A 464 2.07 11.68 -5.00
CA GLY A 464 3.24 10.94 -4.53
C GLY A 464 3.56 11.18 -3.05
N ILE A 465 3.40 12.41 -2.57
CA ILE A 465 3.54 12.76 -1.15
C ILE A 465 2.55 11.97 -0.28
N LEU A 466 1.31 11.78 -0.72
CA LEU A 466 0.32 10.97 0.00
C LEU A 466 0.76 9.50 0.08
N GLY A 467 1.24 8.92 -1.03
CA GLY A 467 1.76 7.54 -1.04
C GLY A 467 2.97 7.36 -0.13
N PHE A 468 3.91 8.30 -0.17
CA PHE A 468 5.04 8.36 0.75
C PHE A 468 4.59 8.40 2.22
N SER A 469 3.65 9.30 2.53
CA SER A 469 3.14 9.50 3.90
C SER A 469 2.48 8.25 4.46
N ARG A 470 1.69 7.54 3.65
CA ARG A 470 1.02 6.30 4.06
C ARG A 470 2.02 5.18 4.37
N ALA A 471 3.05 5.01 3.53
CA ALA A 471 4.10 4.02 3.79
C ALA A 471 4.92 4.37 5.04
N LEU A 472 5.32 5.64 5.17
CA LEU A 472 6.10 6.13 6.30
C LEU A 472 5.33 6.01 7.62
N ALA A 473 4.02 6.25 7.61
CA ALA A 473 3.15 6.06 8.77
C ALA A 473 3.22 4.64 9.34
N ARG A 474 3.31 3.63 8.47
CA ARG A 474 3.46 2.23 8.89
C ARG A 474 4.80 1.94 9.53
N GLU A 475 5.86 2.57 9.03
CA GLU A 475 7.21 2.43 9.61
C GLU A 475 7.36 3.18 10.94
N GLY A 476 6.66 4.31 11.09
CA GLY A 476 6.77 5.21 12.23
C GLY A 476 5.95 4.82 13.44
N ALA A 477 4.77 4.20 13.24
CA ALA A 477 3.78 4.00 14.28
C ALA A 477 4.32 3.33 15.56
N LYS A 478 5.12 2.28 15.42
CA LYS A 478 5.74 1.57 16.56
C LYS A 478 6.75 2.40 17.36
N TYR A 479 7.20 3.53 16.79
CA TYR A 479 8.13 4.45 17.44
C TYR A 479 7.44 5.74 17.89
N ASN A 480 6.10 5.77 17.93
CA ASN A 480 5.32 6.98 18.21
C ASN A 480 5.64 8.14 17.24
N ILE A 481 5.94 7.79 15.98
CA ILE A 481 6.10 8.75 14.90
C ILE A 481 4.85 8.67 14.02
N TYR A 482 4.04 9.74 14.02
CA TYR A 482 2.80 9.80 13.27
C TYR A 482 2.94 10.72 12.06
N VAL A 483 2.45 10.26 10.92
CA VAL A 483 2.59 10.94 9.63
C VAL A 483 1.22 11.10 9.00
N ASN A 484 0.79 12.34 8.79
CA ASN A 484 -0.48 12.63 8.12
C ASN A 484 -0.29 13.57 6.94
N THR A 485 -1.30 13.65 6.11
CA THR A 485 -1.27 14.46 4.89
C THR A 485 -2.47 15.40 4.89
N ILE A 486 -2.23 16.66 4.54
CA ILE A 486 -3.29 17.64 4.34
C ILE A 486 -3.39 18.07 2.87
N ALA A 487 -4.60 18.31 2.40
CA ALA A 487 -4.89 18.98 1.14
C ALA A 487 -5.56 20.33 1.46
N PRO A 488 -4.76 21.40 1.63
CA PRO A 488 -5.26 22.69 2.08
C PRO A 488 -5.87 23.50 0.94
N ASN A 489 -6.90 24.32 1.29
CA ASN A 489 -7.38 25.40 0.45
C ASN A 489 -7.16 26.73 1.17
N ALA A 490 -6.27 27.57 0.63
CA ALA A 490 -5.93 28.86 1.20
C ALA A 490 -5.53 29.85 0.10
N GLY A 491 -5.88 31.12 0.34
CA GLY A 491 -5.40 32.25 -0.44
C GLY A 491 -3.95 32.58 -0.10
N THR A 492 -3.06 32.44 -1.05
CA THR A 492 -1.63 32.69 -0.91
C THR A 492 -1.07 33.34 -2.19
N ASN A 493 0.15 33.81 -2.17
CA ASN A 493 0.83 34.29 -3.40
C ASN A 493 0.86 33.21 -4.51
N MET A 494 0.93 31.94 -4.13
CA MET A 494 0.89 30.81 -5.06
C MET A 494 -0.49 30.67 -5.72
N THR A 495 -1.58 30.77 -4.98
CA THR A 495 -2.94 30.64 -5.48
C THR A 495 -3.45 31.91 -6.20
N ARG A 496 -2.85 33.07 -5.96
CA ARG A 496 -3.14 34.33 -6.65
C ARG A 496 -2.96 34.24 -8.17
N THR A 497 -2.17 33.29 -8.66
CA THR A 497 -1.99 33.03 -10.10
C THR A 497 -3.17 32.31 -10.75
N ILE A 498 -4.05 31.70 -9.94
CA ILE A 498 -5.14 30.83 -10.41
C ILE A 498 -6.50 31.14 -9.80
N MET A 499 -6.56 32.07 -8.82
CA MET A 499 -7.81 32.49 -8.14
C MET A 499 -8.02 33.99 -8.25
N PRO A 500 -9.27 34.49 -8.35
CA PRO A 500 -9.60 35.91 -8.20
C PRO A 500 -9.14 36.45 -6.85
N GLU A 501 -8.73 37.73 -6.81
CA GLU A 501 -8.18 38.36 -5.59
C GLU A 501 -9.18 38.31 -4.41
N GLU A 502 -10.46 38.46 -4.66
CA GLU A 502 -11.50 38.37 -3.62
C GLU A 502 -11.49 36.99 -2.92
N MET A 503 -11.30 35.90 -3.68
CA MET A 503 -11.19 34.55 -3.14
C MET A 503 -9.87 34.36 -2.38
N VAL A 504 -8.76 34.93 -2.88
CA VAL A 504 -7.46 34.90 -2.20
C VAL A 504 -7.57 35.56 -0.83
N GLN A 505 -8.28 36.68 -0.71
CA GLN A 505 -8.48 37.39 0.56
C GLN A 505 -9.45 36.67 1.50
N ALA A 506 -10.47 36.00 0.96
CA ALA A 506 -11.48 35.27 1.72
C ALA A 506 -10.92 33.97 2.34
N PHE A 507 -10.08 33.24 1.59
CA PHE A 507 -9.51 31.96 2.02
C PHE A 507 -8.25 32.15 2.87
N LYS A 508 -8.41 32.71 4.08
CA LYS A 508 -7.26 32.99 4.96
C LYS A 508 -6.47 31.71 5.28
N PRO A 509 -5.13 31.75 5.18
CA PRO A 509 -4.25 30.65 5.63
C PRO A 509 -4.48 30.24 7.09
N ASP A 510 -4.94 31.15 7.93
CA ASP A 510 -5.31 30.91 9.35
C ASP A 510 -6.37 29.83 9.50
N TYR A 511 -7.24 29.63 8.52
CA TYR A 511 -8.29 28.61 8.53
C TYR A 511 -7.78 27.20 8.18
N VAL A 512 -6.49 27.05 7.89
CA VAL A 512 -5.83 25.75 7.68
C VAL A 512 -4.98 25.34 8.88
N ALA A 513 -4.34 26.29 9.56
CA ALA A 513 -3.43 26.00 10.67
C ALA A 513 -4.03 25.13 11.80
N PRO A 514 -5.31 25.27 12.20
CA PRO A 514 -5.86 24.50 13.32
C PRO A 514 -5.72 22.99 13.19
N ILE A 515 -5.96 22.40 12.00
CA ILE A 515 -5.82 20.96 11.83
C ILE A 515 -4.35 20.52 11.84
N VAL A 516 -3.44 21.33 11.29
CA VAL A 516 -2.01 21.01 11.31
C VAL A 516 -1.50 20.92 12.73
N LEU A 517 -1.84 21.91 13.57
CA LEU A 517 -1.47 21.88 14.97
C LEU A 517 -2.18 20.74 15.71
N ALA A 518 -3.49 20.53 15.49
CA ALA A 518 -4.20 19.40 16.11
C ALA A 518 -3.51 18.06 15.81
N LEU A 519 -3.16 17.77 14.55
CA LEU A 519 -2.46 16.54 14.13
C LEU A 519 -1.06 16.37 14.74
N CYS A 520 -0.41 17.49 15.09
CA CYS A 520 0.89 17.48 15.76
C CYS A 520 0.80 17.42 17.28
N SER A 521 -0.40 17.51 17.85
CA SER A 521 -0.61 17.45 19.31
C SER A 521 -0.76 16.01 19.81
N ASP A 522 -0.52 15.83 21.11
CA ASP A 522 -0.79 14.56 21.80
C ASP A 522 -2.25 14.49 22.30
N LYS A 523 -3.11 15.44 21.87
CA LYS A 523 -4.52 15.57 22.29
C LYS A 523 -5.53 14.99 21.30
N VAL A 524 -5.09 14.53 20.14
CA VAL A 524 -5.98 13.82 19.19
C VAL A 524 -6.52 12.57 19.88
N PRO A 525 -7.86 12.38 19.96
CA PRO A 525 -8.46 11.30 20.74
C PRO A 525 -8.03 9.91 20.32
N GLU A 526 -7.74 9.73 19.03
CA GLU A 526 -7.22 8.49 18.45
C GLU A 526 -5.96 8.80 17.65
N PRO A 527 -4.89 7.99 17.77
CA PRO A 527 -3.67 8.21 17.01
C PRO A 527 -3.96 8.30 15.50
N ALA A 528 -3.96 9.52 14.96
CA ALA A 528 -4.10 9.72 13.52
C ALA A 528 -2.73 9.52 12.86
N THR A 529 -2.63 8.56 11.93
CA THR A 529 -1.44 8.34 11.13
C THR A 529 -1.80 7.69 9.79
N GLY A 530 -1.14 8.10 8.70
CA GLY A 530 -1.42 7.64 7.34
C GLY A 530 -2.71 8.18 6.73
N ARG A 531 -3.34 9.16 7.36
CA ARG A 531 -4.62 9.74 6.95
C ARG A 531 -4.43 10.96 6.05
N LEU A 532 -5.45 11.23 5.23
CA LEU A 532 -5.56 12.42 4.39
C LEU A 532 -6.71 13.29 4.89
N PHE A 533 -6.45 14.59 5.06
CA PHE A 533 -7.44 15.57 5.46
C PHE A 533 -7.51 16.71 4.45
N GLU A 534 -8.69 17.02 3.97
CA GLU A 534 -8.97 18.25 3.24
C GLU A 534 -9.36 19.34 4.24
N THR A 535 -8.92 20.59 4.04
CA THR A 535 -9.11 21.65 5.01
C THR A 535 -9.08 23.05 4.40
N GLY A 536 -9.85 23.97 4.98
CA GLY A 536 -9.95 25.38 4.62
C GLY A 536 -11.28 25.97 5.03
N SER A 537 -11.41 27.29 5.04
CA SER A 537 -12.69 27.98 5.25
C SER A 537 -13.44 27.61 6.56
N GLY A 538 -12.71 27.27 7.62
CA GLY A 538 -13.33 26.82 8.89
C GLY A 538 -13.77 25.36 8.88
N TRP A 539 -13.47 24.60 7.84
CA TRP A 539 -13.84 23.19 7.67
C TRP A 539 -12.60 22.28 7.61
N ALA A 540 -12.74 21.08 8.17
CA ALA A 540 -11.77 20.00 8.03
C ALA A 540 -12.48 18.65 7.94
N GLY A 541 -12.10 17.80 6.98
CA GLY A 541 -12.69 16.47 6.78
C GLY A 541 -11.67 15.45 6.29
N GLU A 542 -11.78 14.22 6.79
CA GLU A 542 -10.96 13.08 6.33
C GLU A 542 -11.45 12.59 4.97
N THR A 543 -10.51 12.22 4.10
CA THR A 543 -10.79 11.61 2.80
C THR A 543 -10.06 10.27 2.71
N ARG A 544 -10.78 9.22 2.30
CA ARG A 544 -10.28 7.85 2.23
C ARG A 544 -10.71 7.15 0.94
N TRP A 545 -10.14 5.98 0.67
CA TRP A 545 -10.61 5.15 -0.43
C TRP A 545 -11.90 4.42 -0.08
N GLN A 546 -12.80 4.34 -1.09
CA GLN A 546 -13.89 3.38 -1.12
C GLN A 546 -13.72 2.48 -2.35
N ARG A 547 -13.86 1.17 -2.16
CA ARG A 547 -13.79 0.15 -3.19
C ARG A 547 -15.18 -0.39 -3.48
N SER A 548 -15.54 -0.54 -4.77
CA SER A 548 -16.81 -1.16 -5.18
C SER A 548 -16.87 -2.62 -4.76
N GLY A 549 -18.06 -3.20 -4.76
CA GLY A 549 -18.26 -4.63 -4.55
C GLY A 549 -17.54 -5.50 -5.58
N GLY A 550 -17.29 -4.94 -6.76
CA GLY A 550 -16.51 -5.55 -7.82
C GLY A 550 -17.22 -6.68 -8.56
N ALA A 551 -16.53 -7.20 -9.56
CA ALA A 551 -16.90 -8.40 -10.30
C ALA A 551 -15.92 -9.53 -9.99
N GLN A 552 -16.44 -10.74 -9.88
CA GLN A 552 -15.69 -11.96 -9.56
C GLN A 552 -15.90 -12.99 -10.64
N PHE A 553 -14.81 -13.61 -11.10
CA PHE A 553 -14.80 -14.61 -12.17
C PHE A 553 -14.14 -15.89 -11.66
N PRO A 554 -14.63 -17.07 -12.08
CA PRO A 554 -14.01 -18.35 -11.74
C PRO A 554 -12.58 -18.43 -12.26
N VAL A 555 -11.64 -18.92 -11.43
CA VAL A 555 -10.21 -18.98 -11.78
C VAL A 555 -9.80 -20.28 -12.49
N ASP A 556 -10.73 -21.19 -12.72
CA ASP A 556 -10.54 -22.44 -13.51
C ASP A 556 -11.04 -22.32 -14.95
N VAL A 557 -11.54 -21.14 -15.35
CA VAL A 557 -12.02 -20.87 -16.72
C VAL A 557 -11.23 -19.70 -17.29
N LYS A 558 -10.87 -19.79 -18.56
CA LYS A 558 -10.19 -18.69 -19.26
C LYS A 558 -11.07 -17.44 -19.24
N LEU A 559 -10.55 -16.37 -18.67
CA LEU A 559 -11.24 -15.09 -18.62
C LEU A 559 -10.95 -14.29 -19.90
N GLU A 560 -12.01 -13.91 -20.61
CA GLU A 560 -11.91 -13.07 -21.79
C GLU A 560 -12.49 -11.67 -21.51
N PRO A 561 -12.09 -10.61 -22.24
CA PRO A 561 -12.59 -9.25 -22.03
C PRO A 561 -14.13 -9.14 -22.18
N GLU A 562 -14.71 -9.97 -23.02
CA GLU A 562 -16.15 -10.03 -23.25
C GLU A 562 -16.92 -10.41 -21.98
N HIS A 563 -16.36 -11.29 -21.14
CA HIS A 563 -16.92 -11.65 -19.83
C HIS A 563 -16.87 -10.44 -18.88
N VAL A 564 -15.75 -9.70 -18.88
CA VAL A 564 -15.62 -8.48 -18.07
C VAL A 564 -16.65 -7.44 -18.50
N LYS A 565 -16.83 -7.24 -19.82
CA LYS A 565 -17.80 -6.30 -20.38
C LYS A 565 -19.24 -6.65 -19.97
N GLN A 566 -19.59 -7.92 -19.92
CA GLN A 566 -20.92 -8.38 -19.44
C GLN A 566 -21.16 -8.02 -17.96
N GLN A 567 -20.10 -8.02 -17.14
CA GLN A 567 -20.19 -7.69 -15.71
C GLN A 567 -19.81 -6.22 -15.40
N TRP A 568 -19.65 -5.35 -16.44
CA TRP A 568 -19.15 -3.99 -16.29
C TRP A 568 -19.94 -3.15 -15.29
N LYS A 569 -21.28 -3.19 -15.37
CA LYS A 569 -22.16 -2.49 -14.43
C LYS A 569 -21.98 -2.95 -12.98
N LYS A 570 -21.76 -4.24 -12.77
CA LYS A 570 -21.52 -4.82 -11.44
C LYS A 570 -20.16 -4.40 -10.91
N LEU A 571 -19.13 -4.38 -11.77
CA LEU A 571 -17.78 -3.95 -11.43
C LEU A 571 -17.77 -2.51 -10.92
N LEU A 572 -18.53 -1.62 -11.54
CA LEU A 572 -18.61 -0.20 -11.20
C LEU A 572 -19.59 0.12 -10.06
N ASN A 573 -20.32 -0.87 -9.52
CA ASN A 573 -21.40 -0.61 -8.56
C ASN A 573 -20.87 -0.46 -7.13
N PHE A 574 -21.09 0.72 -6.54
CA PHE A 574 -20.81 1.05 -5.16
C PHE A 574 -22.02 0.94 -4.22
N ASN A 575 -23.22 0.69 -4.76
CA ASN A 575 -24.48 0.83 -4.03
C ASN A 575 -25.20 -0.51 -3.81
N ASP A 576 -24.51 -1.64 -3.99
CA ASP A 576 -25.06 -2.98 -3.80
C ASP A 576 -24.77 -3.59 -2.41
N GLY A 577 -24.35 -2.79 -1.47
CA GLY A 577 -24.03 -3.23 -0.09
C GLY A 577 -22.69 -3.97 0.07
N ARG A 578 -21.90 -4.14 -1.02
CA ARG A 578 -20.62 -4.85 -1.00
C ARG A 578 -19.39 -3.92 -1.03
N ALA A 579 -19.62 -2.60 -1.16
CA ALA A 579 -18.55 -1.62 -1.11
C ALA A 579 -17.88 -1.59 0.27
N ASP A 580 -16.56 -1.38 0.31
CA ASP A 580 -15.77 -1.33 1.53
C ASP A 580 -14.68 -0.26 1.48
N ASN A 581 -13.98 -0.04 2.61
CA ASN A 581 -12.96 0.99 2.75
C ASN A 581 -11.62 0.35 3.16
N PRO A 582 -10.87 -0.24 2.22
CA PRO A 582 -9.57 -0.81 2.55
C PRO A 582 -8.58 0.27 3.00
N SER A 583 -7.88 0.01 4.10
CA SER A 583 -6.94 0.97 4.71
C SER A 583 -5.49 0.53 4.64
N ASP A 584 -5.22 -0.70 4.24
CA ASP A 584 -3.89 -1.28 4.15
C ASP A 584 -3.77 -2.25 2.96
N PRO A 585 -2.55 -2.62 2.53
CA PRO A 585 -2.35 -3.53 1.40
C PRO A 585 -2.99 -4.90 1.58
N SER A 586 -3.08 -5.43 2.80
CA SER A 586 -3.71 -6.73 3.05
C SER A 586 -5.21 -6.65 2.82
N ALA A 587 -5.88 -5.64 3.36
CA ALA A 587 -7.29 -5.36 3.09
C ALA A 587 -7.54 -5.07 1.59
N GLY A 588 -6.58 -4.38 0.92
CA GLY A 588 -6.60 -4.16 -0.52
C GLY A 588 -6.60 -5.47 -1.31
N THR A 589 -5.85 -6.47 -0.88
CA THR A 589 -5.69 -7.75 -1.59
C THR A 589 -6.68 -8.83 -1.16
N GLU A 590 -7.38 -8.64 -0.04
CA GLU A 590 -8.25 -9.66 0.57
C GLU A 590 -9.28 -10.26 -0.39
N LYS A 591 -10.01 -9.40 -1.13
CA LYS A 591 -11.03 -9.87 -2.10
C LYS A 591 -10.44 -10.64 -3.27
N ILE A 592 -9.22 -10.27 -3.69
CA ILE A 592 -8.49 -10.99 -4.74
C ILE A 592 -8.10 -12.38 -4.25
N MET A 593 -7.54 -12.45 -3.04
CA MET A 593 -7.14 -13.72 -2.43
C MET A 593 -8.36 -14.63 -2.18
N ALA A 594 -9.46 -14.07 -1.67
CA ALA A 594 -10.71 -14.80 -1.47
C ALA A 594 -11.28 -15.35 -2.79
N ASN A 595 -11.14 -14.64 -3.92
CA ASN A 595 -11.62 -15.12 -5.21
C ASN A 595 -10.77 -16.25 -5.80
N MET A 596 -9.59 -16.53 -5.30
CA MET A 596 -8.73 -17.62 -5.83
C MET A 596 -9.33 -19.02 -5.65
N GLU A 597 -10.32 -19.17 -4.78
CA GLU A 597 -11.08 -20.42 -4.60
C GLU A 597 -12.34 -20.50 -5.47
N ASN A 598 -12.69 -19.45 -6.18
CA ASN A 598 -13.88 -19.43 -7.05
C ASN A 598 -13.65 -20.31 -8.28
N ARG A 599 -14.43 -21.39 -8.41
CA ARG A 599 -14.36 -22.39 -9.50
C ARG A 599 -15.71 -22.47 -10.24
N SER A 600 -15.65 -22.70 -11.57
CA SER A 600 -16.82 -22.96 -12.41
C SER A 600 -17.45 -24.30 -11.98
N GLY A 601 -18.71 -24.28 -11.59
CA GLY A 601 -19.40 -25.48 -11.09
C GLY A 601 -19.62 -25.50 -9.57
N LYS A 602 -18.88 -24.71 -8.77
CA LYS A 602 -19.34 -24.28 -7.46
C LYS A 602 -20.23 -23.05 -7.65
N LYS A 603 -21.55 -23.15 -7.44
CA LYS A 603 -22.43 -21.96 -7.40
C LYS A 603 -21.80 -20.97 -6.41
N GLY A 604 -21.41 -19.80 -6.88
CA GLY A 604 -20.92 -18.71 -6.06
C GLY A 604 -21.97 -18.39 -4.99
N GLY A 605 -21.73 -18.87 -3.78
CA GLY A 605 -22.56 -18.58 -2.63
C GLY A 605 -22.17 -17.24 -2.05
N SER A 606 -22.87 -16.20 -2.44
CA SER A 606 -23.18 -15.12 -1.51
C SER A 606 -24.02 -15.72 -0.39
N GLY A 607 -23.51 -15.79 0.85
CA GLY A 607 -24.24 -16.03 2.09
C GLY A 607 -25.55 -16.82 1.98
N GLY A 608 -25.45 -18.15 1.80
CA GLY A 608 -26.60 -19.04 1.89
C GLY A 608 -26.15 -20.29 2.64
N ASP A 609 -26.95 -20.76 3.59
CA ASP A 609 -26.78 -21.92 4.43
C ASP A 609 -26.10 -23.12 3.73
N GLY A 610 -24.77 -23.05 3.62
CA GLY A 610 -23.99 -24.24 3.31
C GLY A 610 -23.97 -25.11 4.56
N ASP A 611 -24.34 -26.37 4.41
CA ASP A 611 -24.31 -27.34 5.52
C ASP A 611 -22.86 -27.59 5.95
N TYR A 612 -22.28 -26.60 6.65
CA TYR A 612 -20.94 -26.67 7.20
C TYR A 612 -20.83 -27.83 8.20
N LEU A 613 -21.93 -28.18 8.88
CA LEU A 613 -21.94 -29.24 9.87
C LEU A 613 -21.71 -30.61 9.19
N ALA A 614 -22.36 -30.86 8.05
CA ALA A 614 -22.12 -32.09 7.29
C ALA A 614 -20.69 -32.15 6.73
N LYS A 615 -20.16 -31.03 6.22
CA LYS A 615 -18.78 -30.96 5.73
C LYS A 615 -17.75 -31.13 6.84
N ILE A 616 -17.99 -30.59 8.04
CA ILE A 616 -17.15 -30.78 9.21
C ILE A 616 -17.10 -32.26 9.57
N GLU A 617 -18.23 -32.93 9.58
CA GLU A 617 -18.29 -34.39 9.89
C GLU A 617 -17.60 -35.22 8.79
N GLN A 618 -17.74 -34.85 7.52
CA GLN A 618 -16.99 -35.46 6.42
C GLN A 618 -15.47 -35.29 6.60
N ALA A 619 -15.03 -34.06 6.93
CA ALA A 619 -13.62 -33.72 7.15
C ALA A 619 -13.01 -34.46 8.36
N LYS A 620 -13.76 -34.66 9.44
CA LYS A 620 -13.33 -35.45 10.59
C LYS A 620 -13.06 -36.94 10.25
N ASN A 621 -13.79 -37.45 9.27
CA ASN A 621 -13.67 -38.83 8.80
C ASN A 621 -12.66 -39.02 7.67
N ALA A 622 -12.15 -37.93 7.11
CA ALA A 622 -11.16 -37.97 6.04
C ALA A 622 -9.80 -38.48 6.56
N LYS A 623 -9.14 -39.31 5.76
CA LYS A 623 -7.81 -39.86 6.08
C LYS A 623 -6.76 -39.13 5.27
N ALA A 624 -5.66 -38.74 5.91
CA ALA A 624 -4.50 -38.19 5.25
C ALA A 624 -3.61 -39.29 4.66
N ASP A 625 -3.03 -39.08 3.50
CA ASP A 625 -2.07 -39.99 2.86
C ASP A 625 -0.72 -40.03 3.61
N GLY A 626 -0.49 -39.08 4.50
CA GLY A 626 0.78 -38.88 5.21
C GLY A 626 1.76 -38.00 4.43
N THR A 627 2.47 -37.14 5.15
CA THR A 627 3.48 -36.23 4.60
C THR A 627 4.82 -36.54 5.23
N ASP A 628 5.83 -36.82 4.39
CA ASP A 628 7.19 -37.14 4.84
C ASP A 628 7.96 -35.86 5.18
N PHE A 629 8.76 -35.95 6.22
CA PHE A 629 9.71 -34.92 6.64
C PHE A 629 11.01 -35.59 7.12
N SER A 630 12.13 -35.21 6.52
CA SER A 630 13.46 -35.71 6.90
C SER A 630 14.25 -34.59 7.56
N TYR A 631 14.93 -34.91 8.65
CA TYR A 631 15.82 -34.00 9.36
C TYR A 631 17.12 -34.73 9.80
N THR A 632 18.15 -33.94 9.95
CA THR A 632 19.50 -34.36 10.35
C THR A 632 19.90 -33.67 11.65
N GLU A 633 21.03 -34.06 12.21
CA GLU A 633 21.63 -33.41 13.38
C GLU A 633 21.86 -31.93 13.18
N ARG A 634 22.18 -31.50 11.92
CA ARG A 634 22.30 -30.07 11.58
C ARG A 634 20.99 -29.33 11.80
N ASP A 635 19.87 -29.90 11.40
CA ASP A 635 18.55 -29.27 11.55
C ASP A 635 18.15 -29.17 13.02
N VAL A 636 18.51 -30.19 13.80
CA VAL A 636 18.34 -30.18 15.27
C VAL A 636 19.16 -29.07 15.92
N ILE A 637 20.43 -28.91 15.53
CA ILE A 637 21.30 -27.83 16.05
C ILE A 637 20.73 -26.46 15.68
N LEU A 638 20.28 -26.28 14.43
CA LEU A 638 19.67 -25.01 13.98
C LEU A 638 18.41 -24.69 14.80
N TYR A 639 17.57 -25.68 15.03
CA TYR A 639 16.39 -25.51 15.86
C TYR A 639 16.75 -25.12 17.30
N ASN A 640 17.68 -25.86 17.92
CA ASN A 640 18.10 -25.60 19.28
C ASN A 640 18.67 -24.19 19.45
N LEU A 641 19.50 -23.74 18.51
CA LEU A 641 19.99 -22.35 18.45
C LEU A 641 18.84 -21.34 18.27
N GLY A 642 17.87 -21.65 17.40
CA GLY A 642 16.71 -20.79 17.13
C GLY A 642 15.79 -20.60 18.34
N VAL A 643 15.70 -21.58 19.24
CA VAL A 643 14.95 -21.48 20.50
C VAL A 643 15.79 -20.99 21.68
N GLY A 644 17.06 -20.62 21.45
CA GLY A 644 17.88 -19.91 22.45
C GLY A 644 19.05 -20.70 23.06
N ALA A 645 19.37 -21.90 22.56
CA ALA A 645 20.60 -22.61 22.97
C ALA A 645 21.84 -21.78 22.67
N LYS A 646 22.82 -21.81 23.56
CA LYS A 646 24.07 -21.04 23.46
C LYS A 646 25.21 -21.94 23.03
N ARG A 647 26.25 -21.38 22.47
CA ARG A 647 27.46 -22.11 22.03
C ARG A 647 28.11 -22.96 23.14
N THR A 648 27.80 -22.68 24.40
CA THR A 648 28.29 -23.39 25.58
C THR A 648 27.43 -24.61 25.93
N ASP A 649 26.24 -24.73 25.34
CA ASP A 649 25.29 -25.81 25.65
C ASP A 649 25.59 -27.00 24.73
N LEU A 650 26.80 -27.57 24.84
CA LEU A 650 27.31 -28.61 23.96
C LEU A 650 26.32 -29.76 23.67
N PRO A 651 25.58 -30.27 24.68
CA PRO A 651 24.57 -31.32 24.44
C PRO A 651 23.43 -30.89 23.47
N LEU A 652 23.30 -29.63 23.15
CA LEU A 652 22.28 -29.08 22.26
C LEU A 652 22.81 -28.58 20.93
N VAL A 653 24.12 -28.27 20.82
CA VAL A 653 24.70 -27.57 19.65
C VAL A 653 25.96 -28.24 19.09
N PHE A 654 26.32 -29.41 19.59
CA PHE A 654 27.51 -30.13 19.12
C PHE A 654 27.22 -31.62 19.00
N GLU A 655 27.10 -32.13 17.79
CA GLU A 655 26.73 -33.50 17.45
C GLU A 655 27.69 -34.57 17.94
N ASN A 656 28.94 -34.22 18.31
CA ASN A 656 29.93 -35.16 18.86
C ASN A 656 29.96 -35.14 20.42
N ASP A 657 29.06 -34.45 21.09
CA ASP A 657 28.87 -34.58 22.55
C ASP A 657 28.08 -35.87 22.82
N ASP A 658 28.59 -36.77 23.69
CA ASP A 658 27.93 -38.05 24.05
C ASP A 658 26.49 -37.85 24.58
N ARG A 659 26.12 -36.67 24.98
CA ARG A 659 24.80 -36.30 25.51
C ARG A 659 23.97 -35.54 24.47
N PHE A 660 24.42 -35.44 23.19
CA PHE A 660 23.71 -34.70 22.18
C PHE A 660 22.26 -35.13 22.08
N MET A 661 21.34 -34.16 22.10
CA MET A 661 19.91 -34.41 22.18
C MET A 661 19.06 -33.40 21.44
N VAL A 662 17.89 -33.87 21.05
CA VAL A 662 16.82 -33.05 20.48
C VAL A 662 16.00 -32.45 21.61
N LEU A 663 15.78 -31.13 21.56
CA LEU A 663 14.83 -30.49 22.49
C LEU A 663 13.41 -31.03 22.25
N PRO A 664 12.65 -31.31 23.30
CA PRO A 664 11.30 -31.87 23.17
C PRO A 664 10.37 -31.09 22.24
N THR A 665 10.47 -29.76 22.24
CA THR A 665 9.67 -28.84 21.41
C THR A 665 9.92 -28.96 19.91
N PHE A 666 11.04 -29.60 19.48
CA PHE A 666 11.29 -29.93 18.08
C PHE A 666 10.17 -30.81 17.48
N GLY A 667 9.46 -31.58 18.32
CA GLY A 667 8.37 -32.45 17.87
C GLY A 667 7.21 -31.75 17.18
N VAL A 668 7.17 -30.41 17.14
CA VAL A 668 6.19 -29.63 16.36
C VAL A 668 6.61 -29.47 14.91
N ILE A 669 7.92 -29.49 14.60
CA ILE A 669 8.48 -29.17 13.28
C ILE A 669 7.99 -30.11 12.17
N PRO A 670 7.98 -31.45 12.34
CA PRO A 670 7.53 -32.37 11.29
C PRO A 670 6.08 -32.14 10.83
N THR A 671 5.28 -31.43 11.61
CA THR A 671 3.87 -31.21 11.29
C THR A 671 3.60 -29.94 10.45
N PHE A 672 4.57 -29.03 10.31
CA PHE A 672 4.37 -27.77 9.58
C PHE A 672 4.08 -27.94 8.09
N ASN A 673 4.66 -28.96 7.46
CA ASN A 673 4.45 -29.25 6.04
C ASN A 673 3.37 -30.32 5.82
N ALA A 674 2.69 -30.78 6.87
CA ALA A 674 1.71 -31.84 6.75
C ALA A 674 0.43 -31.36 6.06
N VAL A 675 0.05 -32.01 4.98
CA VAL A 675 -1.11 -31.66 4.15
C VAL A 675 -2.37 -32.25 4.79
N ALA A 676 -3.27 -31.37 5.27
CA ALA A 676 -4.56 -31.79 5.81
C ALA A 676 -5.48 -32.34 4.73
N PRO A 677 -6.28 -33.41 5.03
CA PRO A 677 -7.20 -34.03 4.05
C PRO A 677 -8.51 -33.24 3.87
N PHE A 678 -8.51 -31.94 4.17
CA PHE A 678 -9.66 -31.05 4.08
C PHE A 678 -9.22 -29.63 3.81
N SER A 679 -10.10 -28.80 3.24
CA SER A 679 -9.89 -27.36 3.08
C SER A 679 -10.54 -26.60 4.23
N MET A 680 -9.86 -25.58 4.77
CA MET A 680 -10.44 -24.68 5.79
C MET A 680 -11.70 -23.97 5.28
N ALA A 681 -11.76 -23.62 4.01
CA ALA A 681 -12.90 -22.97 3.40
C ALA A 681 -14.16 -23.86 3.31
N ASP A 682 -13.99 -25.18 3.36
CA ASP A 682 -15.10 -26.10 3.36
C ASP A 682 -15.73 -26.29 4.75
N ILE A 683 -14.98 -26.02 5.82
CA ILE A 683 -15.40 -26.30 7.21
C ILE A 683 -15.76 -25.05 8.02
N VAL A 684 -15.39 -23.85 7.55
CA VAL A 684 -15.83 -22.58 8.16
C VAL A 684 -16.22 -21.58 7.06
N PRO A 685 -17.23 -20.72 7.30
CA PRO A 685 -17.64 -19.70 6.33
C PRO A 685 -16.59 -18.60 6.20
N ASN A 686 -16.55 -17.95 5.04
CA ASN A 686 -15.72 -16.77 4.78
C ASN A 686 -14.24 -16.95 5.18
N PHE A 687 -13.70 -18.17 5.02
CA PHE A 687 -12.31 -18.43 5.37
C PHE A 687 -11.36 -17.51 4.61
N SER A 688 -10.45 -16.88 5.36
CA SER A 688 -9.31 -16.12 4.80
C SER A 688 -8.05 -16.48 5.60
N PRO A 689 -6.96 -16.91 4.95
CA PRO A 689 -5.68 -17.16 5.62
C PRO A 689 -5.14 -15.97 6.40
N MET A 690 -5.47 -14.75 5.94
CA MET A 690 -5.06 -13.50 6.59
C MET A 690 -5.77 -13.23 7.92
N MET A 691 -6.89 -13.90 8.15
CA MET A 691 -7.69 -13.78 9.38
C MET A 691 -7.42 -14.92 10.37
N LEU A 692 -6.50 -15.83 10.00
CA LEU A 692 -6.09 -16.95 10.82
C LEU A 692 -5.05 -16.53 11.85
N LEU A 693 -5.32 -16.84 13.10
CA LEU A 693 -4.40 -16.65 14.23
C LEU A 693 -4.12 -18.03 14.85
N HIS A 694 -2.86 -18.38 14.98
CA HIS A 694 -2.46 -19.55 15.78
C HIS A 694 -2.70 -19.23 17.25
N GLY A 695 -3.53 -20.01 17.92
CA GLY A 695 -3.97 -19.77 19.30
C GLY A 695 -3.28 -20.65 20.31
N GLU A 696 -3.19 -21.94 20.04
CA GLU A 696 -2.62 -22.93 20.97
C GLU A 696 -1.89 -24.03 20.20
N GLN A 697 -0.82 -24.52 20.80
CA GLN A 697 -0.08 -25.71 20.36
C GLN A 697 0.03 -26.70 21.53
N TYR A 698 -0.50 -27.89 21.35
CA TYR A 698 -0.29 -29.03 22.25
C TYR A 698 0.68 -30.01 21.61
N LEU A 699 1.64 -30.52 22.36
CA LEU A 699 2.60 -31.54 21.95
C LEU A 699 2.65 -32.66 22.99
N GLU A 700 2.51 -33.90 22.54
CA GLU A 700 2.73 -35.12 23.31
C GLU A 700 3.87 -35.90 22.68
N ILE A 701 4.90 -36.20 23.47
CA ILE A 701 6.03 -37.03 23.06
C ILE A 701 5.71 -38.46 23.39
N ARG A 702 5.52 -39.29 22.35
CA ARG A 702 5.14 -40.71 22.52
C ARG A 702 6.32 -41.67 22.56
N SER A 703 7.48 -41.19 22.10
CA SER A 703 8.73 -41.95 22.15
C SER A 703 9.91 -41.09 22.55
N PHE A 704 10.66 -41.55 23.53
CA PHE A 704 11.86 -40.90 24.03
C PHE A 704 12.99 -41.93 24.17
N PRO A 705 14.27 -41.58 23.87
CA PRO A 705 14.72 -40.27 23.36
C PRO A 705 14.22 -40.03 21.93
N ILE A 706 14.13 -38.71 21.56
CA ILE A 706 13.82 -38.32 20.21
C ILE A 706 15.05 -38.58 19.34
N PRO A 707 14.91 -39.26 18.17
CA PRO A 707 16.04 -39.45 17.26
C PRO A 707 16.68 -38.13 16.85
N THR A 708 18.03 -38.08 16.78
CA THR A 708 18.76 -36.88 16.33
C THR A 708 18.73 -36.71 14.83
N GLU A 709 18.46 -37.79 14.10
CA GLU A 709 18.16 -37.78 12.66
C GLU A 709 17.04 -38.78 12.38
N ALA A 710 16.12 -38.45 11.49
CA ALA A 710 15.05 -39.35 11.06
C ALA A 710 14.36 -38.88 9.77
N THR A 711 13.72 -39.84 9.08
CA THR A 711 12.63 -39.54 8.17
C THR A 711 11.32 -39.92 8.88
N THR A 712 10.45 -38.95 9.03
CA THR A 712 9.14 -39.09 9.71
C THR A 712 8.00 -38.95 8.71
N THR A 713 6.82 -39.51 9.02
CA THR A 713 5.59 -39.30 8.27
C THR A 713 4.52 -38.78 9.21
N SER A 714 3.92 -37.62 8.89
CA SER A 714 2.86 -36.98 9.68
C SER A 714 1.50 -37.17 9.03
N TYR A 715 0.50 -37.53 9.88
CA TYR A 715 -0.88 -37.81 9.46
C TYR A 715 -1.84 -36.84 10.13
N PRO A 716 -2.13 -35.68 9.49
CA PRO A 716 -3.06 -34.70 10.04
C PRO A 716 -4.52 -35.14 9.89
N LYS A 717 -5.37 -34.70 10.84
CA LYS A 717 -6.83 -34.92 10.86
C LYS A 717 -7.55 -33.72 11.47
N LEU A 718 -8.80 -33.51 11.08
CA LEU A 718 -9.65 -32.53 11.76
C LEU A 718 -10.10 -33.14 13.12
N VAL A 719 -9.89 -32.41 14.18
CA VAL A 719 -10.32 -32.83 15.55
C VAL A 719 -11.66 -32.17 15.87
N GLU A 720 -11.72 -30.84 15.74
CA GLU A 720 -12.89 -30.08 16.17
C GLU A 720 -13.00 -28.73 15.40
N VAL A 721 -14.26 -28.30 15.21
CA VAL A 721 -14.56 -26.93 14.75
C VAL A 721 -15.59 -26.33 15.69
N VAL A 722 -15.30 -25.15 16.26
CA VAL A 722 -16.16 -24.45 17.22
C VAL A 722 -16.61 -23.12 16.67
N ASP A 723 -17.91 -22.84 16.74
CA ASP A 723 -18.50 -21.57 16.30
C ASP A 723 -18.51 -20.54 17.45
N LYS A 724 -17.66 -19.53 17.37
CA LYS A 724 -17.57 -18.43 18.35
C LYS A 724 -18.45 -17.21 18.00
N GLY A 725 -19.42 -17.36 17.10
CA GLY A 725 -20.28 -16.27 16.63
C GLY A 725 -19.62 -15.45 15.53
N ASN A 726 -18.63 -14.62 15.86
CA ASN A 726 -17.90 -13.81 14.89
C ASN A 726 -16.59 -14.47 14.40
N ALA A 727 -16.29 -15.70 14.83
CA ALA A 727 -15.08 -16.41 14.47
C ALA A 727 -15.29 -17.93 14.48
N GLY A 728 -14.52 -18.65 13.68
CA GLY A 728 -14.36 -20.10 13.76
C GLY A 728 -13.09 -20.45 14.55
N LEU A 729 -13.17 -21.46 15.41
CA LEU A 729 -11.99 -22.05 16.05
C LEU A 729 -11.85 -23.46 15.50
N VAL A 730 -10.70 -23.75 14.88
CA VAL A 730 -10.43 -25.06 14.26
C VAL A 730 -9.26 -25.74 14.98
N VAL A 731 -9.45 -26.99 15.35
CA VAL A 731 -8.41 -27.83 15.96
C VAL A 731 -8.03 -28.93 14.98
N THR A 732 -6.75 -28.98 14.64
CA THR A 732 -6.16 -30.03 13.81
C THR A 732 -5.20 -30.86 14.64
N GLY A 733 -5.40 -32.15 14.67
CA GLY A 733 -4.48 -33.14 15.30
C GLY A 733 -3.55 -33.75 14.27
N SER A 734 -2.32 -34.08 14.63
CA SER A 734 -1.38 -34.78 13.73
C SER A 734 -0.58 -35.84 14.52
N THR A 735 -0.58 -37.09 14.02
CA THR A 735 0.29 -38.14 14.53
C THR A 735 1.51 -38.27 13.63
N THR A 736 2.71 -38.15 14.22
CA THR A 736 3.98 -38.28 13.49
C THR A 736 4.66 -39.59 13.89
N LYS A 737 5.02 -40.38 12.86
CA LYS A 737 5.67 -41.69 13.00
C LYS A 737 7.05 -41.67 12.38
N ASP A 738 7.99 -42.39 12.97
CA ASP A 738 9.25 -42.73 12.29
C ASP A 738 8.95 -43.62 11.10
N LYS A 739 9.40 -43.23 9.93
CA LYS A 739 9.05 -43.92 8.67
C LYS A 739 9.65 -45.31 8.59
N LYS A 740 10.83 -45.53 9.20
CA LYS A 740 11.56 -46.79 9.16
C LYS A 740 10.97 -47.85 10.11
N SER A 741 10.67 -47.42 11.33
CA SER A 741 10.18 -48.33 12.38
C SER A 741 8.67 -48.37 12.54
N GLY A 742 7.94 -47.39 11.99
CA GLY A 742 6.50 -47.22 12.19
C GLY A 742 6.11 -46.72 13.58
N LYS A 743 7.10 -46.46 14.44
CA LYS A 743 6.86 -46.08 15.84
C LYS A 743 6.32 -44.65 15.91
N GLU A 744 5.30 -44.41 16.70
CA GLU A 744 4.79 -43.06 16.95
C GLU A 744 5.77 -42.25 17.79
N LEU A 745 6.22 -41.14 17.26
CA LEU A 745 7.14 -40.26 17.95
C LEU A 745 6.40 -39.13 18.65
N PHE A 746 5.45 -38.48 17.94
CA PHE A 746 4.77 -37.28 18.41
C PHE A 746 3.27 -37.33 18.11
N TYR A 747 2.49 -36.67 18.98
CA TYR A 747 1.14 -36.24 18.68
C TYR A 747 1.03 -34.74 18.94
N ASN A 748 0.51 -34.02 17.98
CA ASN A 748 0.32 -32.56 18.04
C ASN A 748 -1.16 -32.20 17.90
N GLU A 749 -1.62 -31.15 18.61
CA GLU A 749 -2.83 -30.42 18.26
C GLU A 749 -2.50 -28.94 18.05
N SER A 750 -2.92 -28.41 16.91
CA SER A 750 -2.84 -27.00 16.59
C SER A 750 -4.23 -26.40 16.60
N THR A 751 -4.44 -25.37 17.41
CA THR A 751 -5.71 -24.63 17.47
C THR A 751 -5.53 -23.29 16.78
N VAL A 752 -6.34 -23.05 15.75
CA VAL A 752 -6.36 -21.78 15.04
C VAL A 752 -7.71 -21.06 15.22
N PHE A 753 -7.64 -19.76 15.40
CA PHE A 753 -8.78 -18.86 15.52
C PHE A 753 -8.91 -18.05 14.24
N ILE A 754 -10.07 -18.13 13.56
CA ILE A 754 -10.30 -17.52 12.25
C ILE A 754 -11.37 -16.46 12.39
N ARG A 755 -10.97 -15.17 12.35
CA ARG A 755 -11.89 -14.05 12.49
C ARG A 755 -12.80 -13.96 11.27
N GLY A 756 -14.07 -13.59 11.46
CA GLY A 756 -15.07 -13.48 10.39
C GLY A 756 -15.66 -14.82 9.92
N SER A 757 -15.16 -15.96 10.44
CA SER A 757 -15.54 -17.33 10.02
C SER A 757 -16.45 -18.03 11.01
N GLY A 758 -17.28 -17.30 11.74
CA GLY A 758 -18.28 -17.85 12.67
C GLY A 758 -19.72 -17.77 12.14
N GLY A 759 -20.71 -18.11 12.99
CA GLY A 759 -22.13 -18.02 12.64
C GLY A 759 -22.66 -19.17 11.79
N PHE A 760 -21.93 -20.30 11.68
CA PHE A 760 -22.31 -21.45 10.87
C PHE A 760 -23.16 -22.49 11.63
N GLY A 761 -23.61 -22.19 12.87
CA GLY A 761 -24.48 -23.04 13.65
C GLY A 761 -23.77 -24.20 14.38
N GLY A 762 -22.45 -24.20 14.42
CA GLY A 762 -21.65 -25.21 15.11
C GLY A 762 -21.68 -25.09 16.65
N PRO A 763 -21.02 -26.04 17.37
CA PRO A 763 -20.92 -26.01 18.82
C PRO A 763 -20.25 -24.69 19.28
N LYS A 764 -20.78 -24.10 20.37
CA LYS A 764 -20.26 -22.83 20.93
C LYS A 764 -19.09 -23.03 21.89
N LYS A 765 -18.89 -24.27 22.37
CA LYS A 765 -17.79 -24.65 23.26
C LYS A 765 -17.09 -25.88 22.68
N GLY A 766 -15.78 -25.91 22.84
CA GLY A 766 -14.96 -27.09 22.53
C GLY A 766 -15.28 -28.28 23.47
N GLY A 767 -15.04 -29.49 22.96
CA GLY A 767 -15.12 -30.70 23.69
C GLY A 767 -13.94 -30.90 24.66
N ASP A 768 -14.06 -31.87 25.56
CA ASP A 768 -12.92 -32.31 26.37
C ASP A 768 -12.00 -33.20 25.51
N ARG A 769 -10.76 -32.75 25.31
CA ARG A 769 -9.69 -33.46 24.59
C ARG A 769 -8.60 -33.99 25.53
N GLY A 770 -8.97 -34.24 26.79
CA GLY A 770 -8.07 -34.81 27.81
C GLY A 770 -6.93 -33.83 28.18
N ALA A 771 -5.68 -34.29 28.05
CA ALA A 771 -4.51 -33.50 28.43
C ALA A 771 -4.41 -32.19 27.61
N ALA A 772 -4.85 -32.17 26.35
CA ALA A 772 -4.80 -31.01 25.49
C ALA A 772 -5.76 -29.86 25.91
N THR A 773 -6.78 -30.15 26.69
CA THR A 773 -7.73 -29.16 27.22
C THR A 773 -7.64 -28.94 28.72
N ARG A 774 -6.67 -29.60 29.41
CA ARG A 774 -6.52 -29.49 30.85
C ARG A 774 -6.03 -28.10 31.25
N VAL A 775 -6.85 -27.40 32.01
CA VAL A 775 -6.49 -26.10 32.60
C VAL A 775 -5.91 -26.33 34.00
N TYR A 776 -4.69 -25.87 34.21
CA TYR A 776 -4.06 -25.89 35.51
C TYR A 776 -4.31 -24.57 36.25
N LYS A 777 -4.68 -24.63 37.53
CA LYS A 777 -4.80 -23.44 38.37
C LYS A 777 -3.41 -22.84 38.59
N THR A 778 -3.31 -21.53 38.39
CA THR A 778 -2.06 -20.80 38.70
C THR A 778 -1.70 -21.05 40.17
N PRO A 779 -0.48 -21.53 40.46
CA PRO A 779 -0.02 -21.70 41.83
C PRO A 779 -0.08 -20.39 42.60
N GLN A 780 -0.56 -20.44 43.85
CA GLN A 780 -0.64 -19.25 44.73
C GLN A 780 0.69 -18.95 45.45
N ARG A 781 1.72 -19.76 45.24
CA ARG A 781 3.07 -19.60 45.81
C ARG A 781 3.98 -18.85 44.83
N LYS A 782 5.02 -18.21 45.35
CA LYS A 782 6.08 -17.63 44.50
C LYS A 782 6.78 -18.73 43.69
N PRO A 783 7.28 -18.40 42.48
CA PRO A 783 8.09 -19.34 41.69
C PRO A 783 9.34 -19.77 42.48
N ASP A 784 9.77 -21.02 42.32
CA ASP A 784 10.99 -21.54 42.93
C ASP A 784 12.25 -20.91 42.30
N ALA A 785 12.15 -20.54 40.99
CA ALA A 785 13.19 -19.84 40.26
C ALA A 785 12.57 -18.96 39.15
N VAL A 786 13.24 -17.88 38.81
CA VAL A 786 12.85 -16.99 37.72
C VAL A 786 14.09 -16.79 36.84
N VAL A 787 13.93 -16.99 35.53
CA VAL A 787 14.96 -16.70 34.52
C VAL A 787 14.38 -15.67 33.57
N GLU A 788 15.13 -14.60 33.35
CA GLU A 788 14.80 -13.54 32.39
C GLU A 788 15.82 -13.54 31.26
N GLU A 789 15.37 -13.70 30.01
CA GLU A 789 16.24 -13.64 28.84
C GLU A 789 15.68 -12.68 27.81
N ALA A 790 16.56 -11.90 27.18
CA ALA A 790 16.23 -11.06 26.07
C ALA A 790 16.40 -11.83 24.75
N THR A 791 15.43 -11.76 23.87
CA THR A 791 15.52 -12.29 22.51
C THR A 791 16.32 -11.35 21.61
N THR A 792 17.06 -11.90 20.65
CA THR A 792 17.82 -11.12 19.65
C THR A 792 17.06 -11.01 18.33
N GLU A 793 17.44 -10.04 17.49
CA GLU A 793 16.83 -9.91 16.14
C GLU A 793 17.12 -11.13 15.27
N GLU A 794 18.25 -11.80 15.46
CA GLU A 794 18.67 -12.96 14.69
C GLU A 794 18.00 -14.26 15.13
N GLN A 795 17.50 -14.34 16.33
CA GLN A 795 16.92 -15.58 16.90
C GLN A 795 15.72 -16.07 16.05
N ALA A 796 14.81 -15.18 15.68
CA ALA A 796 13.68 -15.53 14.82
C ALA A 796 14.11 -15.98 13.42
N ALA A 797 15.18 -15.41 12.89
CA ALA A 797 15.74 -15.80 11.58
C ALA A 797 16.36 -17.20 11.63
N VAL A 798 17.10 -17.53 12.70
CA VAL A 798 17.69 -18.87 12.92
C VAL A 798 16.58 -19.91 13.08
N TYR A 799 15.55 -19.61 13.87
CA TYR A 799 14.40 -20.51 14.05
C TYR A 799 13.69 -20.80 12.71
N ARG A 800 13.57 -19.82 11.85
CA ARG A 800 12.96 -20.01 10.51
C ARG A 800 13.78 -20.91 9.59
N LEU A 801 15.11 -21.00 9.78
CA LEU A 801 15.98 -21.85 8.99
C LEU A 801 15.96 -23.34 9.40
N SER A 802 15.50 -23.63 10.61
CA SER A 802 15.28 -24.98 11.13
C SER A 802 13.95 -25.55 10.64
#